data_7b15d86d1c3371aff7a5ec457962c2b4
#
_entry.id   7b15d86d1c3371aff7a5ec457962c2b4
#
_cell.length_a   1.000
_cell.length_b   1.000
_cell.length_c   1.000
_cell.angle_alpha   90.00
_cell.angle_beta   90.00
_cell.angle_gamma   90.00
#
_symmetry.space_group_name_H-M   'P 1'
#
loop_
_entity.id
_entity.type
_entity.pdbx_description
1 polymer ?
#
loop_
_entity_poly.entity_id
_entity_poly.type
_entity_poly.pdbx_seq_one_letter_code
_entity_poly.pdbx_strand_id
1 'polypeptide(L)'
;MGSSPLSKIPITRIVVPFGGGIVLGNYFPPVPILATVSLAIIGCAIAIMMSMLSRTPESRSKVRPFSIIPIIIISLALGWTIYSIHQPSVLNLSQTNSKLGYGRIESIDFKERSMYMTVDMLSSHAQGSTILLTTKGCNYSLTEGDNVAFVVKLQRISNPNMPEDTDFALIQKRKGIIYQQHIDAKAVTKYGHTDTFGNLMTNARKRIIASIHRTTLSLETKHYIIALLLGDRKHIDQQTRSEYSYAGLSHVLALSGLHIGIIMIFIWLLLWPLDFYQLKKLRFVLSVVIVIFYDVLTGLPPSVVRATVMITFTFATFIFGRKATAVNSLMASALLILAFSPESLFNAGFQLSFITVLFILILSPSNKQIKTKRKWLRYLITLIVTSVIAMGATIALTAYYFHTISWAGFISNALILPIFPIFMSIAVLIILLACGDMNIDALNHIADMLVTYANSVARFISQLPFSVTKEVYFSEYDVLFYFICITFLTLFIKRRKWLYMNLCIASCAFAVVLHTLTLNSFPTSGCVAFNAYDCTPIVFYQDGNAYYWTPDDGSKFKPEDFRRQHTGFFAAHGIDTFTEANDSSKIQNVALRSPYARIFSHTILMAGNNRWKKITGEKKVNINYCVITKRFNGTVEDLARLYNIKHMVISGNVYEPNTPNIIDQCRRFGIKCLNLREKSLIID
;
A
#
# COMPACT_ATOMS: atom_id res chain seq x y z
N MET A 1 -31.13 34.48 3.16
CA MET A 1 -30.48 33.38 3.91
C MET A 1 -29.78 32.46 2.93
N GLY A 2 -28.46 32.57 2.78
CA GLY A 2 -27.70 31.73 1.88
C GLY A 2 -27.72 30.28 2.36
N SER A 3 -28.14 29.34 1.50
CA SER A 3 -28.11 27.92 1.76
C SER A 3 -26.65 27.53 2.19
N SER A 4 -26.53 26.83 3.33
CA SER A 4 -25.21 26.38 3.80
C SER A 4 -24.50 25.57 2.69
N PRO A 5 -23.17 25.67 2.52
CA PRO A 5 -22.45 24.91 1.51
C PRO A 5 -22.74 23.40 1.57
N LEU A 6 -22.99 22.87 2.77
CA LEU A 6 -23.35 21.46 3.01
C LEU A 6 -24.74 21.07 2.49
N SER A 7 -25.67 22.02 2.25
CA SER A 7 -26.96 21.70 1.64
C SER A 7 -26.86 21.32 0.17
N LYS A 8 -25.74 21.71 -0.50
CA LYS A 8 -25.46 21.38 -1.90
C LYS A 8 -24.75 20.03 -2.08
N ILE A 9 -24.31 19.41 -0.97
CA ILE A 9 -23.55 18.15 -0.97
C ILE A 9 -24.16 17.17 0.03
N PRO A 10 -25.37 16.66 -0.21
CA PRO A 10 -26.11 15.82 0.75
C PRO A 10 -25.39 14.50 1.05
N ILE A 11 -24.68 13.91 0.08
CA ILE A 11 -24.01 12.60 0.21
C ILE A 11 -22.86 12.65 1.23
N THR A 12 -22.18 13.78 1.40
CA THR A 12 -21.12 13.95 2.40
C THR A 12 -21.62 13.67 3.82
N ARG A 13 -22.89 13.97 4.12
CA ARG A 13 -23.52 13.73 5.43
C ARG A 13 -23.68 12.24 5.76
N ILE A 14 -23.60 11.38 4.75
CA ILE A 14 -23.66 9.92 4.87
C ILE A 14 -22.24 9.35 4.89
N VAL A 15 -21.41 9.74 3.93
CA VAL A 15 -20.08 9.15 3.72
C VAL A 15 -19.13 9.40 4.87
N VAL A 16 -19.11 10.61 5.43
CA VAL A 16 -18.19 10.95 6.53
C VAL A 16 -18.51 10.15 7.80
N PRO A 17 -19.78 10.09 8.30
CA PRO A 17 -20.09 9.23 9.44
C PRO A 17 -19.91 7.74 9.11
N PHE A 18 -20.21 7.30 7.89
CA PHE A 18 -20.00 5.92 7.45
C PHE A 18 -18.52 5.53 7.54
N GLY A 19 -17.61 6.38 7.04
CA GLY A 19 -16.17 6.22 7.21
C GLY A 19 -15.76 6.24 8.69
N GLY A 20 -16.35 7.11 9.50
CA GLY A 20 -16.17 7.12 10.95
C GLY A 20 -16.54 5.79 11.61
N GLY A 21 -17.64 5.16 11.16
CA GLY A 21 -18.04 3.82 11.63
C GLY A 21 -17.01 2.73 11.28
N ILE A 22 -16.44 2.79 10.08
CA ILE A 22 -15.35 1.88 9.67
C ILE A 22 -14.12 2.07 10.57
N VAL A 23 -13.74 3.32 10.85
CA VAL A 23 -12.60 3.64 11.75
C VAL A 23 -12.87 3.10 13.16
N LEU A 24 -14.06 3.32 13.71
CA LEU A 24 -14.43 2.76 15.01
C LEU A 24 -14.34 1.23 15.02
N GLY A 25 -14.81 0.57 13.96
CA GLY A 25 -14.72 -0.89 13.81
C GLY A 25 -13.27 -1.41 13.75
N ASN A 26 -12.33 -0.61 13.25
CA ASN A 26 -10.91 -0.97 13.19
C ASN A 26 -10.20 -0.86 14.56
N TYR A 27 -10.50 0.19 15.33
CA TYR A 27 -9.79 0.45 16.59
C TYR A 27 -10.43 -0.23 17.80
N PHE A 28 -11.73 -0.49 17.77
CA PHE A 28 -12.41 -1.16 18.86
C PHE A 28 -12.58 -2.67 18.59
N PRO A 29 -12.57 -3.50 19.63
CA PRO A 29 -12.77 -4.93 19.46
C PRO A 29 -14.11 -5.22 18.74
N PRO A 30 -14.21 -6.33 18.01
CA PRO A 30 -15.42 -6.67 17.28
C PRO A 30 -16.64 -6.70 18.23
N VAL A 31 -17.48 -5.69 18.08
CA VAL A 31 -18.75 -5.61 18.80
C VAL A 31 -19.73 -6.60 18.14
N PRO A 32 -20.57 -7.30 18.91
CA PRO A 32 -21.58 -8.17 18.32
C PRO A 32 -22.42 -7.39 17.29
N ILE A 33 -22.60 -7.97 16.11
CA ILE A 33 -23.40 -7.36 15.01
C ILE A 33 -24.75 -6.87 15.53
N LEU A 34 -25.33 -7.59 16.49
CA LEU A 34 -26.59 -7.20 17.13
C LEU A 34 -26.52 -5.79 17.75
N ALA A 35 -25.42 -5.43 18.39
CA ALA A 35 -25.28 -4.11 19.03
C ALA A 35 -25.17 -2.98 17.98
N THR A 36 -24.47 -3.18 16.89
CA THR A 36 -24.38 -2.18 15.81
C THR A 36 -25.69 -2.04 15.04
N VAL A 37 -26.42 -3.14 14.85
CA VAL A 37 -27.77 -3.14 14.28
C VAL A 37 -28.76 -2.44 15.22
N SER A 38 -28.66 -2.68 16.54
CA SER A 38 -29.48 -1.98 17.53
C SER A 38 -29.26 -0.46 17.48
N LEU A 39 -28.02 -0.02 17.30
CA LEU A 39 -27.69 1.40 17.13
C LEU A 39 -28.34 1.99 15.86
N ALA A 40 -28.36 1.24 14.76
CA ALA A 40 -29.04 1.66 13.53
C ALA A 40 -30.56 1.75 13.74
N ILE A 41 -31.16 0.80 14.46
CA ILE A 41 -32.60 0.82 14.80
C ILE A 41 -32.93 2.02 15.67
N ILE A 42 -32.10 2.35 16.66
CA ILE A 42 -32.26 3.56 17.49
C ILE A 42 -32.23 4.82 16.59
N GLY A 43 -31.30 4.91 15.64
CA GLY A 43 -31.22 5.98 14.67
C GLY A 43 -32.52 6.10 13.83
N CYS A 44 -33.08 4.98 13.37
CA CYS A 44 -34.36 4.94 12.66
C CYS A 44 -35.54 5.41 13.55
N ALA A 45 -35.60 4.96 14.80
CA ALA A 45 -36.61 5.38 15.76
C ALA A 45 -36.56 6.89 16.02
N ILE A 46 -35.35 7.46 16.17
CA ILE A 46 -35.14 8.90 16.30
C ILE A 46 -35.64 9.63 15.03
N ALA A 47 -35.34 9.11 13.83
CA ALA A 47 -35.77 9.68 12.57
C ALA A 47 -37.30 9.72 12.46
N ILE A 48 -37.96 8.62 12.83
CA ILE A 48 -39.44 8.52 12.86
C ILE A 48 -40.04 9.51 13.87
N MET A 49 -39.49 9.53 15.09
CA MET A 49 -39.94 10.48 16.13
C MET A 49 -39.81 11.94 15.66
N MET A 50 -38.67 12.30 15.06
CA MET A 50 -38.46 13.65 14.52
C MET A 50 -39.41 13.96 13.35
N SER A 51 -39.73 12.98 12.51
CA SER A 51 -40.71 13.12 11.44
C SER A 51 -42.14 13.40 12.02
N MET A 52 -42.52 12.70 13.09
CA MET A 52 -43.76 12.89 13.78
C MET A 52 -43.86 14.28 14.45
N LEU A 53 -42.79 14.72 15.10
CA LEU A 53 -42.68 16.04 15.72
C LEU A 53 -42.68 17.18 14.71
N SER A 54 -42.32 16.95 13.45
CA SER A 54 -42.24 17.96 12.39
C SER A 54 -43.54 18.17 11.59
N ARG A 55 -44.70 17.79 12.12
CA ARG A 55 -45.97 17.85 11.39
C ARG A 55 -46.48 19.28 11.15
N THR A 56 -46.20 20.23 12.05
CA THR A 56 -46.58 21.63 11.89
C THR A 56 -45.42 22.48 11.33
N PRO A 57 -45.68 23.58 10.60
CA PRO A 57 -44.62 24.45 10.07
C PRO A 57 -43.69 25.01 11.15
N GLU A 58 -44.23 25.33 12.31
CA GLU A 58 -43.46 25.87 13.45
C GLU A 58 -42.56 24.81 14.09
N SER A 59 -43.07 23.61 14.34
CA SER A 59 -42.29 22.50 14.86
C SER A 59 -41.22 22.04 13.86
N ARG A 60 -41.52 22.08 12.54
CA ARG A 60 -40.57 21.77 11.47
C ARG A 60 -39.35 22.71 11.50
N SER A 61 -39.52 24.00 11.78
CA SER A 61 -38.42 24.97 11.90
C SER A 61 -37.52 24.65 13.09
N LYS A 62 -38.06 24.20 14.22
CA LYS A 62 -37.31 23.82 15.44
C LYS A 62 -36.60 22.48 15.29
N VAL A 63 -37.21 21.50 14.64
CA VAL A 63 -36.65 20.13 14.47
C VAL A 63 -35.62 20.05 13.34
N ARG A 64 -35.71 20.89 12.30
CA ARG A 64 -34.84 20.89 11.12
C ARG A 64 -33.31 20.89 11.42
N PRO A 65 -32.78 21.65 12.40
CA PRO A 65 -31.34 21.60 12.71
C PRO A 65 -30.85 20.23 13.17
N PHE A 66 -31.71 19.47 13.85
CA PHE A 66 -31.39 18.18 14.45
C PHE A 66 -31.61 16.98 13.50
N SER A 67 -32.24 17.21 12.34
CA SER A 67 -32.56 16.15 11.35
C SER A 67 -31.32 15.43 10.79
N ILE A 68 -30.12 15.95 11.00
CA ILE A 68 -28.86 15.31 10.60
C ILE A 68 -28.44 14.22 11.59
N ILE A 69 -28.87 14.28 12.86
CA ILE A 69 -28.43 13.35 13.91
C ILE A 69 -28.74 11.89 13.58
N PRO A 70 -29.99 11.52 13.22
CA PRO A 70 -30.33 10.15 12.88
C PRO A 70 -29.51 9.65 11.65
N ILE A 71 -29.28 10.51 10.66
CA ILE A 71 -28.45 10.17 9.49
C ILE A 71 -27.03 9.82 9.92
N ILE A 72 -26.45 10.60 10.83
CA ILE A 72 -25.11 10.35 11.37
C ILE A 72 -25.07 9.00 12.10
N ILE A 73 -26.02 8.74 12.99
CA ILE A 73 -26.09 7.51 13.80
C ILE A 73 -26.24 6.28 12.88
N ILE A 74 -27.20 6.33 11.95
CA ILE A 74 -27.44 5.21 11.02
C ILE A 74 -26.21 4.95 10.15
N SER A 75 -25.62 6.00 9.57
CA SER A 75 -24.46 5.87 8.68
C SER A 75 -23.25 5.32 9.43
N LEU A 76 -23.00 5.79 10.65
CA LEU A 76 -21.92 5.31 11.51
C LEU A 76 -22.12 3.84 11.89
N ALA A 77 -23.34 3.47 12.32
CA ALA A 77 -23.68 2.09 12.65
C ALA A 77 -23.53 1.16 11.44
N LEU A 78 -23.99 1.57 10.25
CA LEU A 78 -23.82 0.81 9.02
C LEU A 78 -22.35 0.62 8.64
N GLY A 79 -21.53 1.67 8.73
CA GLY A 79 -20.09 1.57 8.48
C GLY A 79 -19.39 0.57 9.41
N TRP A 80 -19.74 0.63 10.71
CA TRP A 80 -19.20 -0.32 11.70
C TRP A 80 -19.65 -1.75 11.43
N THR A 81 -20.95 -1.96 11.15
CA THR A 81 -21.50 -3.28 10.83
C THR A 81 -20.82 -3.89 9.60
N ILE A 82 -20.73 -3.12 8.52
CA ILE A 82 -20.10 -3.59 7.26
C ILE A 82 -18.62 -3.95 7.50
N TYR A 83 -17.88 -3.13 8.24
CA TYR A 83 -16.49 -3.44 8.60
C TYR A 83 -16.40 -4.75 9.39
N SER A 84 -17.26 -4.96 10.40
CA SER A 84 -17.28 -6.16 11.23
C SER A 84 -17.59 -7.43 10.43
N ILE A 85 -18.49 -7.35 9.44
CA ILE A 85 -18.84 -8.48 8.57
C ILE A 85 -17.67 -8.87 7.64
N HIS A 86 -16.88 -7.89 7.18
CA HIS A 86 -15.76 -8.13 6.27
C HIS A 86 -14.47 -8.59 6.97
N GLN A 87 -14.47 -8.66 8.32
CA GLN A 87 -13.29 -9.18 9.01
C GLN A 87 -13.08 -10.67 8.68
N PRO A 88 -11.85 -11.07 8.32
CA PRO A 88 -11.56 -12.45 8.00
C PRO A 88 -11.75 -13.35 9.23
N SER A 89 -12.29 -14.54 8.99
CA SER A 89 -12.56 -15.54 10.04
C SER A 89 -11.27 -16.08 10.63
N VAL A 90 -11.25 -16.25 11.96
CA VAL A 90 -10.12 -16.86 12.67
C VAL A 90 -10.28 -18.37 12.68
N LEU A 91 -9.34 -19.09 12.06
CA LEU A 91 -9.32 -20.55 12.01
C LEU A 91 -8.81 -21.15 13.33
N ASN A 92 -9.35 -22.33 13.67
CA ASN A 92 -8.79 -23.14 14.74
C ASN A 92 -7.61 -23.97 14.18
N LEU A 93 -6.38 -23.47 14.38
CA LEU A 93 -5.17 -24.06 13.81
C LEU A 93 -4.92 -25.50 14.28
N SER A 94 -5.30 -25.84 15.51
CA SER A 94 -5.13 -27.19 16.03
C SER A 94 -6.00 -28.25 15.32
N GLN A 95 -7.15 -27.82 14.81
CA GLN A 95 -8.06 -28.69 14.03
C GLN A 95 -7.75 -28.73 12.55
N THR A 96 -7.10 -27.68 12.03
CA THR A 96 -6.84 -27.48 10.59
C THR A 96 -5.49 -28.05 10.19
N ASN A 97 -4.46 -27.88 11.01
CA ASN A 97 -3.10 -28.30 10.68
C ASN A 97 -2.97 -29.85 10.66
N SER A 98 -2.00 -30.31 9.88
CA SER A 98 -1.69 -31.75 9.64
C SER A 98 -2.74 -32.51 8.84
N LYS A 99 -3.76 -31.87 8.29
CA LYS A 99 -4.74 -32.44 7.37
C LYS A 99 -4.40 -32.16 5.92
N LEU A 100 -4.94 -32.94 5.01
CA LEU A 100 -4.88 -32.64 3.59
C LEU A 100 -5.83 -31.46 3.30
N GLY A 101 -5.28 -30.40 2.77
CA GLY A 101 -6.01 -29.21 2.35
C GLY A 101 -6.20 -29.16 0.86
N TYR A 102 -7.33 -28.65 0.45
CA TYR A 102 -7.69 -28.40 -0.94
C TYR A 102 -7.92 -26.91 -1.10
N GLY A 103 -7.37 -26.32 -2.16
CA GLY A 103 -7.55 -24.93 -2.43
C GLY A 103 -7.45 -24.61 -3.92
N ARG A 104 -7.93 -23.44 -4.29
CA ARG A 104 -7.82 -22.90 -5.64
C ARG A 104 -6.86 -21.72 -5.64
N ILE A 105 -5.96 -21.70 -6.61
CA ILE A 105 -5.00 -20.63 -6.78
C ILE A 105 -5.71 -19.42 -7.38
N GLU A 106 -5.74 -18.30 -6.64
CA GLU A 106 -6.26 -17.03 -7.13
C GLU A 106 -5.22 -16.20 -7.87
N SER A 107 -3.99 -16.17 -7.33
CA SER A 107 -2.89 -15.43 -7.96
C SER A 107 -1.56 -16.12 -7.73
N ILE A 108 -0.65 -15.98 -8.69
CA ILE A 108 0.72 -16.50 -8.61
C ILE A 108 1.70 -15.37 -8.93
N ASP A 109 2.71 -15.22 -8.08
CA ASP A 109 3.83 -14.33 -8.32
C ASP A 109 5.16 -15.09 -8.24
N PHE A 110 5.86 -15.19 -9.37
CA PHE A 110 7.15 -15.89 -9.47
C PHE A 110 8.29 -14.93 -9.13
N LYS A 111 9.15 -15.35 -8.21
CA LYS A 111 10.45 -14.74 -7.95
C LYS A 111 11.55 -15.73 -8.31
N GLU A 112 12.79 -15.28 -8.38
CA GLU A 112 13.94 -16.08 -8.88
C GLU A 112 14.05 -17.50 -8.28
N ARG A 113 13.71 -17.68 -7.01
CA ARG A 113 13.86 -18.95 -6.28
C ARG A 113 12.67 -19.37 -5.45
N SER A 114 11.56 -18.66 -5.58
CA SER A 114 10.35 -18.87 -4.78
C SER A 114 9.12 -18.45 -5.57
N MET A 115 8.00 -19.02 -5.21
CA MET A 115 6.70 -18.68 -5.77
C MET A 115 5.75 -18.31 -4.63
N TYR A 116 5.07 -17.19 -4.79
CA TYR A 116 4.07 -16.71 -3.85
C TYR A 116 2.70 -16.92 -4.47
N MET A 117 1.86 -17.65 -3.79
CA MET A 117 0.50 -17.94 -4.24
C MET A 117 -0.52 -17.48 -3.21
N THR A 118 -1.57 -16.83 -3.66
CA THR A 118 -2.79 -16.65 -2.88
C THR A 118 -3.70 -17.82 -3.18
N VAL A 119 -4.07 -18.59 -2.17
CA VAL A 119 -4.88 -19.78 -2.31
C VAL A 119 -6.16 -19.64 -1.51
N ASP A 120 -7.29 -19.77 -2.19
CA ASP A 120 -8.62 -19.81 -1.57
C ASP A 120 -8.95 -21.24 -1.15
N MET A 121 -9.13 -21.45 0.16
CA MET A 121 -9.30 -22.77 0.73
C MET A 121 -10.70 -23.31 0.49
N LEU A 122 -10.77 -24.49 -0.13
CA LEU A 122 -12.01 -25.22 -0.43
C LEU A 122 -12.32 -26.32 0.59
N SER A 123 -11.34 -26.70 1.41
CA SER A 123 -11.50 -27.76 2.43
C SER A 123 -12.41 -27.28 3.57
N SER A 124 -13.27 -28.18 4.07
CA SER A 124 -14.29 -27.92 5.09
C SER A 124 -13.77 -27.25 6.37
N HIS A 125 -12.52 -27.53 6.75
CA HIS A 125 -11.91 -26.99 7.98
C HIS A 125 -11.35 -25.56 7.83
N ALA A 126 -11.22 -25.06 6.60
CA ALA A 126 -10.68 -23.73 6.30
C ALA A 126 -11.45 -23.02 5.17
N GLN A 127 -12.65 -23.51 4.84
CA GLN A 127 -13.46 -23.02 3.73
C GLN A 127 -13.73 -21.52 3.85
N GLY A 128 -13.52 -20.80 2.73
CA GLY A 128 -13.71 -19.35 2.67
C GLY A 128 -12.57 -18.52 3.27
N SER A 129 -11.45 -19.16 3.61
CA SER A 129 -10.24 -18.45 4.06
C SER A 129 -9.22 -18.40 2.93
N THR A 130 -8.68 -17.22 2.67
CA THR A 130 -7.57 -17.03 1.74
C THR A 130 -6.25 -17.08 2.49
N ILE A 131 -5.31 -17.88 2.01
CA ILE A 131 -3.99 -18.05 2.62
C ILE A 131 -2.87 -17.63 1.68
N LEU A 132 -1.74 -17.20 2.24
CA LEU A 132 -0.50 -16.95 1.51
C LEU A 132 0.37 -18.20 1.54
N LEU A 133 0.52 -18.86 0.40
CA LEU A 133 1.38 -20.03 0.26
C LEU A 133 2.68 -19.60 -0.42
N THR A 134 3.79 -19.73 0.30
CA THR A 134 5.12 -19.44 -0.22
C THR A 134 5.87 -20.74 -0.47
N THR A 135 6.33 -20.97 -1.70
CA THR A 135 7.06 -22.19 -2.02
C THR A 135 8.55 -21.94 -2.12
N LYS A 136 9.32 -22.93 -1.68
CA LYS A 136 10.75 -23.04 -1.98
C LYS A 136 10.87 -23.73 -3.35
N GLY A 137 11.44 -23.00 -4.32
CA GLY A 137 11.48 -23.40 -5.72
C GLY A 137 10.24 -22.96 -6.49
N CYS A 138 10.34 -23.01 -7.82
CA CYS A 138 9.28 -22.64 -8.74
C CYS A 138 8.73 -23.87 -9.44
N ASN A 139 7.40 -23.99 -9.50
CA ASN A 139 6.71 -24.95 -10.32
C ASN A 139 5.94 -24.19 -11.40
N TYR A 140 6.54 -24.06 -12.58
CA TYR A 140 6.00 -23.29 -13.70
C TYR A 140 4.78 -23.97 -14.37
N SER A 141 4.43 -25.21 -13.98
CA SER A 141 3.23 -25.89 -14.47
C SER A 141 1.95 -25.44 -13.77
N LEU A 142 2.07 -24.74 -12.64
CA LEU A 142 0.94 -24.19 -11.92
C LEU A 142 0.50 -22.86 -12.52
N THR A 143 -0.80 -22.69 -12.64
CA THR A 143 -1.43 -21.48 -13.19
C THR A 143 -2.56 -20.99 -12.28
N GLU A 144 -2.95 -19.74 -12.43
CA GLU A 144 -4.12 -19.20 -11.76
C GLU A 144 -5.37 -20.00 -12.17
N GLY A 145 -6.21 -20.36 -11.19
CA GLY A 145 -7.39 -21.22 -11.35
C GLY A 145 -7.13 -22.71 -11.18
N ASP A 146 -5.86 -23.13 -10.98
CA ASP A 146 -5.57 -24.52 -10.66
C ASP A 146 -6.04 -24.88 -9.26
N ASN A 147 -6.66 -26.05 -9.17
CA ASN A 147 -7.02 -26.66 -7.90
C ASN A 147 -5.83 -27.49 -7.40
N VAL A 148 -5.37 -27.17 -6.20
CA VAL A 148 -4.18 -27.75 -5.59
C VAL A 148 -4.50 -28.43 -4.26
N ALA A 149 -3.76 -29.52 -3.99
CA ALA A 149 -3.79 -30.23 -2.75
C ALA A 149 -2.41 -30.19 -2.08
N PHE A 150 -2.39 -29.98 -0.77
CA PHE A 150 -1.18 -29.94 0.04
C PHE A 150 -1.48 -30.24 1.51
N VAL A 151 -0.47 -30.61 2.29
CA VAL A 151 -0.63 -30.80 3.74
C VAL A 151 -0.63 -29.44 4.42
N VAL A 152 -1.69 -29.15 5.16
CA VAL A 152 -1.90 -27.86 5.84
C VAL A 152 -1.00 -27.74 7.07
N LYS A 153 -0.20 -26.66 7.13
CA LYS A 153 0.63 -26.26 8.28
C LYS A 153 0.60 -24.73 8.40
N LEU A 154 -0.58 -24.18 8.65
CA LEU A 154 -0.80 -22.74 8.68
C LEU A 154 -0.17 -22.11 9.92
N GLN A 155 0.38 -20.93 9.72
CA GLN A 155 0.87 -20.04 10.77
C GLN A 155 0.23 -18.67 10.58
N ARG A 156 0.02 -17.93 11.67
CA ARG A 156 -0.39 -16.53 11.55
C ARG A 156 0.74 -15.70 10.94
N ILE A 157 0.38 -14.80 10.04
CA ILE A 157 1.33 -13.82 9.53
C ILE A 157 1.72 -12.90 10.67
N SER A 158 3.02 -12.81 10.95
CA SER A 158 3.61 -11.89 11.93
C SER A 158 4.26 -10.70 11.23
N ASN A 159 4.51 -9.64 11.96
CA ASN A 159 5.27 -8.49 11.46
C ASN A 159 6.69 -8.51 12.02
N PRO A 160 7.69 -8.96 11.26
CA PRO A 160 9.08 -8.96 11.71
C PRO A 160 9.74 -7.59 11.63
N ASN A 161 9.06 -6.58 11.05
CA ASN A 161 9.60 -5.23 10.89
C ASN A 161 9.58 -4.44 12.21
N MET A 162 10.30 -3.34 12.22
CA MET A 162 10.27 -2.39 13.34
C MET A 162 8.92 -1.67 13.39
N PRO A 163 8.53 -1.11 14.57
CA PRO A 163 7.28 -0.37 14.71
C PRO A 163 7.15 0.82 13.76
N GLU A 164 8.27 1.45 13.39
CA GLU A 164 8.35 2.62 12.51
C GLU A 164 8.25 2.24 11.03
N ASP A 165 8.44 0.96 10.72
CA ASP A 165 8.37 0.43 9.36
C ASP A 165 6.96 -0.04 9.00
N THR A 166 6.79 -0.35 7.74
CA THR A 166 5.51 -0.85 7.21
C THR A 166 5.10 -2.18 7.85
N ASP A 167 3.92 -2.24 8.47
CA ASP A 167 3.36 -3.46 9.04
C ASP A 167 2.84 -4.41 7.95
N PHE A 168 3.65 -5.43 7.65
CA PHE A 168 3.31 -6.44 6.65
C PHE A 168 2.08 -7.27 7.04
N ALA A 169 1.96 -7.65 8.32
CA ALA A 169 0.84 -8.46 8.80
C ALA A 169 -0.49 -7.69 8.67
N LEU A 170 -0.49 -6.40 9.01
CA LEU A 170 -1.65 -5.53 8.87
C LEU A 170 -2.05 -5.35 7.39
N ILE A 171 -1.08 -5.20 6.49
CA ILE A 171 -1.35 -5.11 5.04
C ILE A 171 -1.99 -6.39 4.53
N GLN A 172 -1.49 -7.56 4.90
CA GLN A 172 -2.07 -8.84 4.47
C GLN A 172 -3.45 -9.06 5.09
N LYS A 173 -3.63 -8.75 6.37
CA LYS A 173 -4.94 -8.80 7.04
C LYS A 173 -5.99 -7.95 6.29
N ARG A 174 -5.63 -6.73 5.85
CA ARG A 174 -6.51 -5.87 5.05
C ARG A 174 -6.87 -6.44 3.67
N LYS A 175 -6.10 -7.40 3.18
CA LYS A 175 -6.43 -8.20 1.98
C LYS A 175 -7.24 -9.45 2.31
N GLY A 176 -7.63 -9.66 3.56
CA GLY A 176 -8.31 -10.87 4.02
C GLY A 176 -7.40 -12.05 4.32
N ILE A 177 -6.07 -11.86 4.27
CA ILE A 177 -5.08 -12.92 4.44
C ILE A 177 -4.48 -12.82 5.84
N ILE A 178 -4.81 -13.78 6.72
CA ILE A 178 -4.26 -13.84 8.09
C ILE A 178 -3.19 -14.93 8.22
N TYR A 179 -3.24 -15.95 7.36
CA TYR A 179 -2.42 -17.14 7.49
C TYR A 179 -1.48 -17.29 6.33
N GLN A 180 -0.29 -17.81 6.63
CA GLN A 180 0.72 -18.18 5.65
C GLN A 180 1.23 -19.59 5.91
N GLN A 181 1.79 -20.18 4.86
CA GLN A 181 2.51 -21.45 4.94
C GLN A 181 3.70 -21.44 4.01
N HIS A 182 4.83 -21.94 4.49
CA HIS A 182 6.01 -22.22 3.67
C HIS A 182 6.05 -23.70 3.34
N ILE A 183 6.16 -24.04 2.06
CA ILE A 183 6.11 -25.43 1.57
C ILE A 183 7.10 -25.62 0.41
N ASP A 184 7.56 -26.85 0.19
CA ASP A 184 8.33 -27.15 -1.03
C ASP A 184 7.39 -27.16 -2.24
N ALA A 185 7.83 -26.60 -3.38
CA ALA A 185 7.04 -26.55 -4.60
C ALA A 185 6.60 -27.96 -5.08
N LYS A 186 7.38 -28.99 -4.79
CA LYS A 186 7.05 -30.41 -5.12
C LYS A 186 5.96 -30.99 -4.26
N ALA A 187 5.68 -30.41 -3.08
CA ALA A 187 4.64 -30.89 -2.18
C ALA A 187 3.25 -30.27 -2.47
N VAL A 188 3.16 -29.44 -3.50
CA VAL A 188 1.91 -28.90 -4.01
C VAL A 188 1.49 -29.69 -5.24
N THR A 189 0.40 -30.43 -5.14
CA THR A 189 -0.10 -31.30 -6.20
C THR A 189 -1.31 -30.66 -6.88
N LYS A 190 -1.25 -30.51 -8.20
CA LYS A 190 -2.41 -30.11 -9.01
C LYS A 190 -3.32 -31.30 -9.24
N TYR A 191 -4.61 -31.15 -8.95
CA TYR A 191 -5.61 -32.22 -9.18
C TYR A 191 -6.75 -31.82 -10.13
N GLY A 192 -6.80 -30.54 -10.53
CA GLY A 192 -7.80 -30.05 -11.47
C GLY A 192 -7.54 -28.61 -11.87
N HIS A 193 -8.38 -28.12 -12.75
CA HIS A 193 -8.42 -26.71 -13.17
C HIS A 193 -9.88 -26.25 -13.20
N THR A 194 -10.14 -25.05 -12.74
CA THR A 194 -11.48 -24.47 -12.77
C THR A 194 -11.42 -23.24 -13.67
N ASP A 195 -12.07 -23.32 -14.82
CA ASP A 195 -12.23 -22.16 -15.68
C ASP A 195 -13.15 -21.13 -15.02
N THR A 196 -12.57 -20.03 -14.61
CA THR A 196 -13.32 -18.89 -14.10
C THR A 196 -13.28 -17.75 -15.12
N PHE A 197 -14.24 -16.82 -15.02
CA PHE A 197 -14.22 -15.61 -15.84
C PHE A 197 -12.89 -14.83 -15.67
N GLY A 198 -12.30 -14.86 -14.47
CA GLY A 198 -10.97 -14.29 -14.20
C GLY A 198 -9.87 -14.94 -15.06
N ASN A 199 -9.88 -16.27 -15.19
CA ASN A 199 -8.90 -17.00 -16.01
C ASN A 199 -9.02 -16.67 -17.51
N LEU A 200 -10.27 -16.51 -17.99
CA LEU A 200 -10.51 -16.06 -19.36
C LEU A 200 -9.85 -14.69 -19.60
N MET A 201 -10.03 -13.75 -18.67
CA MET A 201 -9.44 -12.41 -18.75
C MET A 201 -7.90 -12.44 -18.63
N THR A 202 -7.36 -13.28 -17.72
CA THR A 202 -5.90 -13.48 -17.62
C THR A 202 -5.32 -14.05 -18.91
N ASN A 203 -5.99 -15.00 -19.54
CA ASN A 203 -5.56 -15.56 -20.82
C ASN A 203 -5.66 -14.54 -21.96
N ALA A 204 -6.73 -13.73 -21.99
CA ALA A 204 -6.86 -12.62 -22.93
C ALA A 204 -5.72 -11.62 -22.76
N ARG A 205 -5.40 -11.24 -21.51
CA ARG A 205 -4.27 -10.36 -21.19
C ARG A 205 -2.93 -10.93 -21.68
N LYS A 206 -2.66 -12.23 -21.45
CA LYS A 206 -1.45 -12.90 -21.93
C LYS A 206 -1.35 -12.86 -23.47
N ARG A 207 -2.47 -13.06 -24.19
CA ARG A 207 -2.50 -12.95 -25.67
C ARG A 207 -2.16 -11.54 -26.14
N ILE A 208 -2.74 -10.50 -25.50
CA ILE A 208 -2.43 -9.10 -25.82
C ILE A 208 -0.94 -8.80 -25.57
N ILE A 209 -0.37 -9.25 -24.45
CA ILE A 209 1.06 -9.10 -24.15
C ILE A 209 1.91 -9.78 -25.24
N ALA A 210 1.55 -10.99 -25.65
CA ALA A 210 2.25 -11.70 -26.73
C ALA A 210 2.18 -10.95 -28.07
N SER A 211 1.04 -10.32 -28.40
CA SER A 211 0.90 -9.50 -29.61
C SER A 211 1.78 -8.24 -29.54
N ILE A 212 1.87 -7.57 -28.37
CA ILE A 212 2.77 -6.42 -28.18
C ILE A 212 4.23 -6.84 -28.37
N HIS A 213 4.64 -8.02 -27.89
CA HIS A 213 6.01 -8.51 -28.06
C HIS A 213 6.40 -8.76 -29.52
N ARG A 214 5.44 -9.01 -30.42
CA ARG A 214 5.68 -9.16 -31.88
C ARG A 214 5.89 -7.83 -32.61
N THR A 215 5.53 -6.69 -32.01
CA THR A 215 5.72 -5.36 -32.65
C THR A 215 7.20 -4.99 -32.74
N THR A 216 7.52 -4.02 -33.59
CA THR A 216 8.88 -3.47 -33.77
C THR A 216 9.26 -2.43 -32.71
N LEU A 217 8.44 -2.18 -31.70
CA LEU A 217 8.72 -1.30 -30.56
C LEU A 217 10.01 -1.68 -29.84
N SER A 218 10.69 -0.71 -29.26
CA SER A 218 11.79 -0.94 -28.34
C SER A 218 11.32 -1.77 -27.13
N LEU A 219 12.22 -2.55 -26.53
CA LEU A 219 11.88 -3.37 -25.37
C LEU A 219 11.36 -2.51 -24.19
N GLU A 220 11.96 -1.35 -24.02
CA GLU A 220 11.57 -0.39 -23.00
C GLU A 220 10.13 0.09 -23.21
N THR A 221 9.77 0.53 -24.41
CA THR A 221 8.40 0.99 -24.73
C THR A 221 7.37 -0.14 -24.60
N LYS A 222 7.70 -1.38 -24.97
CA LYS A 222 6.85 -2.54 -24.71
C LYS A 222 6.54 -2.67 -23.22
N HIS A 223 7.55 -2.60 -22.37
CA HIS A 223 7.37 -2.68 -20.91
C HIS A 223 6.51 -1.53 -20.38
N TYR A 224 6.67 -0.31 -20.93
CA TYR A 224 5.82 0.82 -20.56
C TYR A 224 4.36 0.63 -20.99
N ILE A 225 4.10 0.21 -22.22
CA ILE A 225 2.74 -0.05 -22.71
C ILE A 225 2.08 -1.15 -21.87
N ILE A 226 2.78 -2.24 -21.58
CA ILE A 226 2.29 -3.34 -20.74
C ILE A 226 1.99 -2.85 -19.32
N ALA A 227 2.87 -2.04 -18.73
CA ALA A 227 2.67 -1.51 -17.39
C ALA A 227 1.50 -0.51 -17.30
N LEU A 228 1.39 0.40 -18.28
CA LEU A 228 0.44 1.52 -18.23
C LEU A 228 -0.96 1.14 -18.74
N LEU A 229 -1.09 0.15 -19.64
CA LEU A 229 -2.38 -0.27 -20.16
C LEU A 229 -2.85 -1.62 -19.61
N LEU A 230 -1.94 -2.52 -19.25
CA LEU A 230 -2.32 -3.84 -18.72
C LEU A 230 -1.99 -4.00 -17.23
N GLY A 231 -1.33 -3.02 -16.60
CA GLY A 231 -1.03 -3.01 -15.16
C GLY A 231 0.11 -3.91 -14.73
N ASP A 232 0.88 -4.51 -15.66
CA ASP A 232 2.01 -5.37 -15.33
C ASP A 232 3.32 -4.59 -15.30
N ARG A 233 3.76 -4.24 -14.11
CA ARG A 233 4.98 -3.45 -13.86
C ARG A 233 6.21 -4.28 -13.59
N LYS A 234 6.12 -5.61 -13.67
CA LYS A 234 7.24 -6.50 -13.29
C LYS A 234 8.50 -6.23 -14.10
N HIS A 235 8.32 -5.82 -15.36
CA HIS A 235 9.40 -5.59 -16.31
C HIS A 235 10.03 -4.18 -16.26
N ILE A 236 9.44 -3.24 -15.52
CA ILE A 236 10.08 -1.92 -15.30
C ILE A 236 11.16 -2.09 -14.25
N ASP A 237 12.40 -1.71 -14.59
CA ASP A 237 13.55 -1.81 -13.70
C ASP A 237 13.41 -0.91 -12.46
N GLN A 238 14.12 -1.28 -11.40
CA GLN A 238 14.04 -0.60 -10.11
C GLN A 238 14.60 0.83 -10.18
N GLN A 239 15.62 1.05 -11.00
CA GLN A 239 16.20 2.38 -11.18
C GLN A 239 15.17 3.34 -11.78
N THR A 240 14.52 2.96 -12.89
CA THR A 240 13.46 3.76 -13.52
C THR A 240 12.32 4.06 -12.55
N ARG A 241 11.87 3.07 -11.77
CA ARG A 241 10.86 3.31 -10.73
C ARG A 241 11.30 4.37 -9.72
N SER A 242 12.55 4.32 -9.29
CA SER A 242 13.12 5.30 -8.35
C SER A 242 13.22 6.70 -8.99
N GLU A 243 13.68 6.81 -10.23
CA GLU A 243 13.77 8.07 -10.97
C GLU A 243 12.39 8.73 -11.11
N TYR A 244 11.35 7.96 -11.49
CA TYR A 244 9.97 8.44 -11.54
C TYR A 244 9.42 8.84 -10.17
N SER A 245 9.77 8.09 -9.13
CA SER A 245 9.35 8.43 -7.76
C SER A 245 9.96 9.75 -7.30
N TYR A 246 11.25 9.94 -7.51
CA TYR A 246 11.96 11.15 -7.12
C TYR A 246 11.52 12.37 -7.94
N ALA A 247 11.20 12.17 -9.21
CA ALA A 247 10.59 13.20 -10.04
C ALA A 247 9.11 13.50 -9.71
N GLY A 248 8.47 12.79 -8.75
CA GLY A 248 7.06 12.94 -8.40
C GLY A 248 6.08 12.36 -9.42
N LEU A 249 6.55 11.46 -10.27
CA LEU A 249 5.81 10.86 -11.38
C LEU A 249 5.33 9.42 -11.10
N SER A 250 5.43 8.93 -9.87
CA SER A 250 4.99 7.58 -9.50
C SER A 250 3.54 7.29 -9.92
N HIS A 251 2.68 8.32 -9.91
CA HIS A 251 1.28 8.22 -10.31
C HIS A 251 1.10 8.03 -11.83
N VAL A 252 2.10 8.41 -12.65
CA VAL A 252 2.11 8.18 -14.11
C VAL A 252 2.39 6.71 -14.40
N LEU A 253 3.36 6.08 -13.71
CA LEU A 253 3.64 4.64 -13.83
C LEU A 253 2.54 3.76 -13.23
N ALA A 254 1.66 4.33 -12.40
CA ALA A 254 0.51 3.64 -11.86
C ALA A 254 -0.68 3.78 -12.80
N LEU A 255 -1.45 2.69 -13.00
CA LEU A 255 -2.78 2.83 -13.59
C LEU A 255 -3.59 3.83 -12.77
N SER A 256 -3.98 4.94 -13.40
CA SER A 256 -4.61 6.09 -12.73
C SER A 256 -5.96 6.45 -13.34
N GLY A 257 -6.68 7.35 -12.67
CA GLY A 257 -7.93 7.88 -13.20
C GLY A 257 -7.80 8.57 -14.55
N LEU A 258 -6.63 9.16 -14.86
CA LEU A 258 -6.37 9.75 -16.16
C LEU A 258 -6.35 8.71 -17.28
N HIS A 259 -5.74 7.53 -17.02
CA HIS A 259 -5.73 6.42 -17.98
C HIS A 259 -7.15 5.98 -18.31
N ILE A 260 -7.97 5.75 -17.28
CA ILE A 260 -9.37 5.34 -17.47
C ILE A 260 -10.19 6.42 -18.19
N GLY A 261 -9.91 7.69 -17.87
CA GLY A 261 -10.54 8.82 -18.57
C GLY A 261 -10.24 8.84 -20.06
N ILE A 262 -8.98 8.62 -20.44
CA ILE A 262 -8.57 8.55 -21.86
C ILE A 262 -9.19 7.35 -22.56
N ILE A 263 -9.15 6.17 -21.92
CA ILE A 263 -9.78 4.95 -22.46
C ILE A 263 -11.27 5.14 -22.63
N MET A 264 -11.96 5.73 -21.65
CA MET A 264 -13.39 6.03 -21.74
C MET A 264 -13.71 6.99 -22.88
N ILE A 265 -12.90 8.03 -23.08
CA ILE A 265 -13.05 8.95 -24.23
C ILE A 265 -12.84 8.20 -25.54
N PHE A 266 -11.84 7.32 -25.61
CA PHE A 266 -11.57 6.52 -26.80
C PHE A 266 -12.74 5.57 -27.13
N ILE A 267 -13.27 4.86 -26.13
CA ILE A 267 -14.45 3.99 -26.28
C ILE A 267 -15.67 4.84 -26.68
N TRP A 268 -15.85 6.00 -26.03
CA TRP A 268 -16.94 6.92 -26.36
C TRP A 268 -16.85 7.39 -27.83
N LEU A 269 -15.66 7.66 -28.33
CA LEU A 269 -15.43 8.04 -29.72
C LEU A 269 -15.70 6.86 -30.68
N LEU A 270 -15.23 5.65 -30.33
CA LEU A 270 -15.45 4.44 -31.11
C LEU A 270 -16.95 4.13 -31.27
N LEU A 271 -17.73 4.36 -30.23
CA LEU A 271 -19.17 4.16 -30.21
C LEU A 271 -19.97 5.35 -30.74
N TRP A 272 -19.31 6.38 -31.32
CA TRP A 272 -19.97 7.56 -31.88
C TRP A 272 -21.05 7.25 -32.93
N PRO A 273 -20.92 6.22 -33.80
CA PRO A 273 -22.00 5.89 -34.76
C PRO A 273 -23.37 5.63 -34.13
N LEU A 274 -23.44 5.24 -32.85
CA LEU A 274 -24.70 5.06 -32.13
C LEU A 274 -25.49 6.37 -31.94
N ASP A 275 -24.82 7.53 -32.02
CA ASP A 275 -25.49 8.83 -31.94
C ASP A 275 -26.34 9.14 -33.17
N PHE A 276 -26.01 8.59 -34.34
CA PHE A 276 -26.82 8.72 -35.55
C PHE A 276 -28.20 8.08 -35.37
N TYR A 277 -28.28 7.03 -34.51
CA TYR A 277 -29.52 6.32 -34.20
C TYR A 277 -30.18 6.86 -32.91
N GLN A 278 -29.75 8.02 -32.40
CA GLN A 278 -30.22 8.64 -31.16
C GLN A 278 -30.08 7.73 -29.90
N LEU A 279 -29.21 6.76 -29.93
CA LEU A 279 -29.01 5.76 -28.88
C LEU A 279 -27.97 6.19 -27.81
N LYS A 280 -28.00 7.45 -27.40
CA LYS A 280 -27.03 8.00 -26.44
C LYS A 280 -26.98 7.24 -25.11
N LYS A 281 -28.13 6.74 -24.62
CA LYS A 281 -28.17 5.95 -23.38
C LYS A 281 -27.51 4.59 -23.58
N LEU A 282 -27.73 3.93 -24.73
CA LEU A 282 -27.09 2.66 -25.08
C LEU A 282 -25.57 2.84 -25.22
N ARG A 283 -25.13 3.90 -25.90
CA ARG A 283 -23.72 4.28 -26.01
C ARG A 283 -23.06 4.41 -24.63
N PHE A 284 -23.74 5.08 -23.68
CA PHE A 284 -23.24 5.19 -22.30
C PHE A 284 -23.13 3.82 -21.63
N VAL A 285 -24.20 3.01 -21.66
CA VAL A 285 -24.20 1.68 -21.02
C VAL A 285 -23.09 0.81 -21.60
N LEU A 286 -22.97 0.76 -22.93
CA LEU A 286 -21.89 -0.02 -23.59
C LEU A 286 -20.51 0.50 -23.20
N SER A 287 -20.31 1.81 -23.15
CA SER A 287 -19.02 2.38 -22.72
C SER A 287 -18.66 1.96 -21.30
N VAL A 288 -19.61 1.99 -20.36
CA VAL A 288 -19.38 1.56 -18.97
C VAL A 288 -19.09 0.07 -18.91
N VAL A 289 -19.85 -0.76 -19.63
CA VAL A 289 -19.63 -2.21 -19.69
C VAL A 289 -18.23 -2.53 -20.22
N ILE A 290 -17.80 -1.88 -21.31
CA ILE A 290 -16.45 -2.09 -21.87
C ILE A 290 -15.36 -1.69 -20.89
N VAL A 291 -15.53 -0.56 -20.16
CA VAL A 291 -14.56 -0.14 -19.14
C VAL A 291 -14.52 -1.13 -17.96
N ILE A 292 -15.66 -1.69 -17.53
CA ILE A 292 -15.68 -2.75 -16.50
C ILE A 292 -14.93 -4.00 -16.98
N PHE A 293 -15.12 -4.42 -18.24
CA PHE A 293 -14.33 -5.50 -18.83
C PHE A 293 -12.83 -5.20 -18.83
N TYR A 294 -12.46 -3.95 -19.15
CA TYR A 294 -11.08 -3.51 -19.08
C TYR A 294 -10.53 -3.55 -17.64
N ASP A 295 -11.32 -3.17 -16.63
CA ASP A 295 -10.93 -3.25 -15.22
C ASP A 295 -10.61 -4.70 -14.83
N VAL A 296 -11.44 -5.66 -15.27
CA VAL A 296 -11.20 -7.09 -15.00
C VAL A 296 -9.97 -7.58 -15.78
N LEU A 297 -9.78 -7.15 -17.01
CA LEU A 297 -8.61 -7.48 -17.83
C LEU A 297 -7.30 -7.04 -17.17
N THR A 298 -7.31 -5.87 -16.49
CA THR A 298 -6.13 -5.33 -15.78
C THR A 298 -5.94 -5.93 -14.39
N GLY A 299 -6.84 -6.80 -13.92
CA GLY A 299 -6.79 -7.44 -12.60
C GLY A 299 -7.39 -6.60 -11.48
N LEU A 300 -8.35 -5.72 -11.78
CA LEU A 300 -9.11 -4.88 -10.83
C LEU A 300 -8.21 -4.06 -9.87
N PRO A 301 -7.17 -3.34 -10.35
CA PRO A 301 -6.37 -2.53 -9.46
C PRO A 301 -7.25 -1.50 -8.74
N PRO A 302 -7.10 -1.28 -7.43
CA PRO A 302 -7.96 -0.37 -6.66
C PRO A 302 -8.05 1.06 -7.23
N SER A 303 -6.98 1.55 -7.89
CA SER A 303 -6.96 2.85 -8.56
C SER A 303 -7.87 2.91 -9.78
N VAL A 304 -7.93 1.82 -10.55
CA VAL A 304 -8.74 1.68 -11.77
C VAL A 304 -10.22 1.59 -11.38
N VAL A 305 -10.57 0.69 -10.48
CA VAL A 305 -11.95 0.53 -9.98
C VAL A 305 -12.52 1.87 -9.45
N ARG A 306 -11.74 2.61 -8.67
CA ARG A 306 -12.15 3.94 -8.19
C ARG A 306 -12.45 4.90 -9.34
N ALA A 307 -11.54 4.95 -10.32
CA ALA A 307 -11.69 5.84 -11.46
C ALA A 307 -12.94 5.49 -12.30
N THR A 308 -13.16 4.21 -12.56
CA THR A 308 -14.33 3.72 -13.29
C THR A 308 -15.62 4.09 -12.59
N VAL A 309 -15.71 3.87 -11.27
CA VAL A 309 -16.88 4.25 -10.48
C VAL A 309 -17.10 5.78 -10.52
N MET A 310 -16.06 6.59 -10.32
CA MET A 310 -16.17 8.06 -10.36
C MET A 310 -16.59 8.57 -11.73
N ILE A 311 -16.00 8.05 -12.80
CA ILE A 311 -16.32 8.43 -14.18
C ILE A 311 -17.74 8.01 -14.51
N THR A 312 -18.14 6.79 -14.14
CA THR A 312 -19.51 6.30 -14.35
C THR A 312 -20.55 7.20 -13.70
N PHE A 313 -20.35 7.58 -12.43
CA PHE A 313 -21.25 8.51 -11.75
C PHE A 313 -21.28 9.89 -12.43
N THR A 314 -20.13 10.40 -12.85
CA THR A 314 -20.06 11.71 -13.52
C THR A 314 -20.77 11.68 -14.87
N PHE A 315 -20.53 10.67 -15.68
CA PHE A 315 -21.19 10.51 -16.99
C PHE A 315 -22.70 10.23 -16.84
N ALA A 316 -23.11 9.39 -15.85
CA ALA A 316 -24.52 9.16 -15.57
C ALA A 316 -25.26 10.47 -15.27
N THR A 317 -24.70 11.36 -14.45
CA THR A 317 -25.33 12.64 -14.15
C THR A 317 -25.48 13.52 -15.40
N PHE A 318 -24.49 13.48 -16.29
CA PHE A 318 -24.52 14.21 -17.55
C PHE A 318 -25.59 13.67 -18.51
N ILE A 319 -25.68 12.34 -18.67
CA ILE A 319 -26.63 11.66 -19.58
C ILE A 319 -28.09 11.81 -19.09
N PHE A 320 -28.30 11.72 -17.79
CA PHE A 320 -29.65 11.85 -17.20
C PHE A 320 -30.06 13.30 -16.93
N GLY A 321 -29.29 14.28 -17.39
CA GLY A 321 -29.62 15.71 -17.29
C GLY A 321 -29.67 16.24 -15.85
N ARG A 322 -29.12 15.53 -14.88
CA ARG A 322 -29.10 15.95 -13.48
C ARG A 322 -27.88 16.83 -13.20
N LYS A 323 -28.10 17.97 -12.57
CA LYS A 323 -27.03 18.86 -12.09
C LYS A 323 -26.44 18.28 -10.79
N ALA A 324 -25.64 17.22 -10.89
CA ALA A 324 -24.84 16.80 -9.74
C ALA A 324 -23.55 17.62 -9.66
N THR A 325 -23.14 17.95 -8.44
CA THR A 325 -21.81 18.53 -8.24
C THR A 325 -20.76 17.42 -8.31
N ALA A 326 -19.60 17.69 -8.88
CA ALA A 326 -18.50 16.72 -8.96
C ALA A 326 -18.11 16.15 -7.57
N VAL A 327 -18.28 16.97 -6.51
CA VAL A 327 -18.06 16.52 -5.13
C VAL A 327 -19.07 15.45 -4.71
N ASN A 328 -20.35 15.56 -5.13
CA ASN A 328 -21.34 14.51 -4.83
C ASN A 328 -20.99 13.20 -5.57
N SER A 329 -20.54 13.26 -6.81
CA SER A 329 -20.10 12.07 -7.55
C SER A 329 -18.88 11.42 -6.88
N LEU A 330 -17.93 12.23 -6.40
CA LEU A 330 -16.77 11.76 -5.64
C LEU A 330 -17.23 11.06 -4.34
N MET A 331 -18.11 11.66 -3.57
CA MET A 331 -18.61 11.08 -2.31
C MET A 331 -19.45 9.82 -2.57
N ALA A 332 -20.29 9.80 -3.60
CA ALA A 332 -21.05 8.60 -3.97
C ALA A 332 -20.15 7.43 -4.34
N SER A 333 -19.06 7.69 -5.09
CA SER A 333 -18.08 6.65 -5.42
C SER A 333 -17.31 6.17 -4.18
N ALA A 334 -16.97 7.07 -3.24
CA ALA A 334 -16.38 6.68 -1.98
C ALA A 334 -17.30 5.75 -1.18
N LEU A 335 -18.60 6.13 -1.06
CA LEU A 335 -19.58 5.31 -0.34
C LEU A 335 -19.71 3.92 -0.97
N LEU A 336 -19.82 3.84 -2.28
CA LEU A 336 -19.95 2.57 -2.99
C LEU A 336 -18.72 1.67 -2.75
N ILE A 337 -17.52 2.21 -2.92
CA ILE A 337 -16.29 1.44 -2.72
C ILE A 337 -16.17 0.95 -1.27
N LEU A 338 -16.43 1.83 -0.30
CA LEU A 338 -16.35 1.50 1.13
C LEU A 338 -17.43 0.51 1.57
N ALA A 339 -18.59 0.49 0.91
CA ALA A 339 -19.63 -0.50 1.18
C ALA A 339 -19.23 -1.92 0.76
N PHE A 340 -18.47 -2.07 -0.35
CA PHE A 340 -17.98 -3.36 -0.84
C PHE A 340 -16.61 -3.74 -0.29
N SER A 341 -15.77 -2.77 0.04
CA SER A 341 -14.41 -2.98 0.55
C SER A 341 -14.09 -1.92 1.62
N PRO A 342 -14.55 -2.10 2.87
CA PRO A 342 -14.36 -1.12 3.93
C PRO A 342 -12.87 -0.91 4.28
N GLU A 343 -12.04 -1.95 4.13
CA GLU A 343 -10.58 -1.89 4.32
C GLU A 343 -9.88 -0.91 3.36
N SER A 344 -10.53 -0.56 2.24
CA SER A 344 -10.00 0.44 1.30
C SER A 344 -9.78 1.80 1.95
N LEU A 345 -10.51 2.15 3.01
CA LEU A 345 -10.33 3.41 3.75
C LEU A 345 -8.91 3.58 4.29
N PHE A 346 -8.27 2.48 4.69
CA PHE A 346 -6.90 2.46 5.24
C PHE A 346 -5.83 2.23 4.17
N ASN A 347 -6.22 2.12 2.90
CA ASN A 347 -5.29 1.93 1.80
C ASN A 347 -4.73 3.28 1.33
N ALA A 348 -3.40 3.41 1.30
CA ALA A 348 -2.71 4.63 0.85
C ALA A 348 -3.21 5.12 -0.53
N GLY A 349 -3.42 4.19 -1.47
CA GLY A 349 -3.91 4.54 -2.80
C GLY A 349 -5.33 5.12 -2.79
N PHE A 350 -6.23 4.64 -1.92
CA PHE A 350 -7.56 5.21 -1.75
C PHE A 350 -7.46 6.62 -1.16
N GLN A 351 -6.74 6.79 -0.08
CA GLN A 351 -6.58 8.08 0.60
C GLN A 351 -5.96 9.13 -0.34
N LEU A 352 -4.84 8.82 -0.97
CA LEU A 352 -4.16 9.72 -1.90
C LEU A 352 -5.08 10.14 -3.06
N SER A 353 -5.82 9.21 -3.65
CA SER A 353 -6.69 9.49 -4.78
C SER A 353 -7.88 10.38 -4.40
N PHE A 354 -8.63 10.03 -3.34
CA PHE A 354 -9.83 10.77 -2.94
C PHE A 354 -9.50 12.16 -2.39
N ILE A 355 -8.45 12.27 -1.59
CA ILE A 355 -7.99 13.54 -1.03
C ILE A 355 -7.51 14.46 -2.14
N THR A 356 -6.69 13.97 -3.07
CA THR A 356 -6.20 14.77 -4.20
C THR A 356 -7.35 15.33 -5.02
N VAL A 357 -8.28 14.49 -5.45
CA VAL A 357 -9.43 14.93 -6.25
C VAL A 357 -10.32 15.91 -5.47
N LEU A 358 -10.55 15.65 -4.19
CA LEU A 358 -11.33 16.55 -3.33
C LEU A 358 -10.70 17.95 -3.27
N PHE A 359 -9.39 18.04 -3.02
CA PHE A 359 -8.70 19.33 -2.95
C PHE A 359 -8.63 20.02 -4.31
N ILE A 360 -8.43 19.30 -5.39
CA ILE A 360 -8.51 19.86 -6.75
C ILE A 360 -9.91 20.44 -7.00
N LEU A 361 -10.99 19.73 -6.70
CA LEU A 361 -12.36 20.21 -6.88
C LEU A 361 -12.70 21.42 -6.01
N ILE A 362 -12.06 21.52 -4.84
CA ILE A 362 -12.30 22.62 -3.90
C ILE A 362 -11.49 23.85 -4.25
N LEU A 363 -10.22 23.71 -4.62
CA LEU A 363 -9.23 24.79 -4.72
C LEU A 363 -8.88 25.20 -6.16
N SER A 364 -9.11 24.31 -7.15
CA SER A 364 -8.75 24.63 -8.55
C SER A 364 -9.45 25.91 -9.03
N PRO A 365 -8.69 26.83 -9.62
CA PRO A 365 -9.28 28.08 -10.10
C PRO A 365 -10.23 27.84 -11.27
N SER A 366 -11.35 28.54 -11.28
CA SER A 366 -12.23 28.52 -12.44
C SER A 366 -11.57 29.25 -13.62
N ASN A 367 -11.94 28.87 -14.84
CA ASN A 367 -11.43 29.52 -16.07
C ASN A 367 -11.63 31.06 -16.10
N LYS A 368 -12.61 31.58 -15.34
CA LYS A 368 -12.88 33.01 -15.20
C LYS A 368 -11.89 33.74 -14.29
N GLN A 369 -11.21 33.02 -13.41
CA GLN A 369 -10.25 33.60 -12.45
C GLN A 369 -8.87 33.80 -13.06
N ILE A 370 -8.52 33.02 -14.10
CA ILE A 370 -7.24 33.17 -14.81
C ILE A 370 -7.42 34.19 -15.93
N LYS A 371 -7.00 35.43 -15.66
CA LYS A 371 -7.16 36.60 -16.56
C LYS A 371 -6.15 36.63 -17.70
N THR A 372 -5.95 35.53 -18.42
CA THR A 372 -5.08 35.54 -19.62
C THR A 372 -5.86 35.30 -20.90
N LYS A 373 -5.53 36.06 -21.97
CA LYS A 373 -6.15 35.91 -23.28
C LYS A 373 -5.63 34.74 -24.07
N ARG A 374 -4.39 34.28 -23.82
CA ARG A 374 -3.73 33.18 -24.54
C ARG A 374 -4.19 31.84 -23.97
N LYS A 375 -4.90 31.02 -24.74
CA LYS A 375 -5.46 29.71 -24.33
C LYS A 375 -4.40 28.75 -23.83
N TRP A 376 -3.27 28.63 -24.50
CA TRP A 376 -2.16 27.76 -24.12
C TRP A 376 -1.54 28.14 -22.76
N LEU A 377 -1.35 29.45 -22.51
CA LEU A 377 -0.82 29.93 -21.23
C LEU A 377 -1.81 29.70 -20.08
N ARG A 378 -3.10 29.85 -20.34
CA ARG A 378 -4.16 29.50 -19.38
C ARG A 378 -4.10 28.01 -19.03
N TYR A 379 -3.96 27.13 -20.03
CA TYR A 379 -3.82 25.71 -19.84
C TYR A 379 -2.59 25.39 -18.96
N LEU A 380 -1.43 25.95 -19.28
CA LEU A 380 -0.18 25.73 -18.53
C LEU A 380 -0.29 26.22 -17.09
N ILE A 381 -0.84 27.42 -16.85
CA ILE A 381 -1.07 27.94 -15.50
C ILE A 381 -2.03 27.02 -14.72
N THR A 382 -3.13 26.58 -15.34
CA THR A 382 -4.08 25.67 -14.69
C THR A 382 -3.40 24.35 -14.32
N LEU A 383 -2.59 23.81 -15.22
CA LEU A 383 -1.86 22.57 -14.99
C LEU A 383 -0.89 22.69 -13.80
N ILE A 384 -0.08 23.75 -13.77
CA ILE A 384 0.88 24.01 -12.67
C ILE A 384 0.13 24.19 -11.34
N VAL A 385 -0.89 25.04 -11.31
CA VAL A 385 -1.67 25.31 -10.10
C VAL A 385 -2.35 24.02 -9.60
N THR A 386 -2.93 23.23 -10.50
CA THR A 386 -3.55 21.95 -10.14
C THR A 386 -2.53 20.97 -9.60
N SER A 387 -1.32 20.90 -10.18
CA SER A 387 -0.23 20.06 -9.71
C SER A 387 0.26 20.48 -8.31
N VAL A 388 0.38 21.78 -8.05
CA VAL A 388 0.73 22.29 -6.72
C VAL A 388 -0.34 21.97 -5.68
N ILE A 389 -1.62 22.11 -6.04
CA ILE A 389 -2.74 21.71 -5.15
C ILE A 389 -2.69 20.22 -4.86
N ALA A 390 -2.48 19.38 -5.89
CA ALA A 390 -2.38 17.93 -5.74
C ALA A 390 -1.21 17.54 -4.84
N MET A 391 -0.04 18.13 -5.07
CA MET A 391 1.15 17.92 -4.24
C MET A 391 0.89 18.32 -2.79
N GLY A 392 0.36 19.53 -2.54
CA GLY A 392 0.01 19.98 -1.20
C GLY A 392 -1.03 19.10 -0.52
N ALA A 393 -1.99 18.54 -1.26
CA ALA A 393 -2.97 17.60 -0.72
C ALA A 393 -2.36 16.25 -0.30
N THR A 394 -1.24 15.84 -0.88
CA THR A 394 -0.66 14.50 -0.71
C THR A 394 0.62 14.45 0.12
N ILE A 395 1.30 15.58 0.36
CA ILE A 395 2.61 15.64 1.06
C ILE A 395 2.62 14.82 2.36
N ALA A 396 1.65 15.04 3.26
CA ALA A 396 1.65 14.36 4.56
C ALA A 396 1.47 12.84 4.42
N LEU A 397 0.62 12.39 3.48
CA LEU A 397 0.42 10.97 3.23
C LEU A 397 1.62 10.33 2.53
N THR A 398 2.29 11.05 1.61
CA THR A 398 3.50 10.51 0.97
C THR A 398 4.66 10.43 1.94
N ALA A 399 4.81 11.39 2.84
CA ALA A 399 5.78 11.34 3.92
C ALA A 399 5.49 10.18 4.90
N TYR A 400 4.22 9.96 5.26
CA TYR A 400 3.82 8.90 6.19
C TYR A 400 3.98 7.49 5.59
N TYR A 401 3.54 7.27 4.34
CA TYR A 401 3.54 5.93 3.74
C TYR A 401 4.84 5.56 3.03
N PHE A 402 5.53 6.53 2.45
CA PHE A 402 6.69 6.30 1.59
C PHE A 402 7.97 6.95 2.10
N HIS A 403 7.90 7.70 3.20
CA HIS A 403 9.03 8.41 3.81
C HIS A 403 9.79 9.32 2.83
N THR A 404 9.10 9.85 1.82
CA THR A 404 9.67 10.71 0.78
C THR A 404 8.74 11.86 0.43
N ILE A 405 9.31 13.02 0.13
CA ILE A 405 8.59 14.19 -0.38
C ILE A 405 9.26 14.63 -1.68
N SER A 406 8.54 14.55 -2.79
CA SER A 406 9.01 15.08 -4.08
C SER A 406 8.55 16.53 -4.26
N TRP A 407 9.52 17.45 -4.30
CA TRP A 407 9.26 18.88 -4.49
C TRP A 407 9.16 19.27 -5.95
N ALA A 408 9.83 18.56 -6.83
CA ALA A 408 9.88 18.87 -8.26
C ALA A 408 8.66 18.33 -9.06
N GLY A 409 7.72 17.64 -8.41
CA GLY A 409 6.59 17.00 -9.07
C GLY A 409 5.72 17.94 -9.91
N PHE A 410 5.59 19.22 -9.54
CA PHE A 410 4.83 20.18 -10.35
C PHE A 410 5.53 20.54 -11.69
N ILE A 411 6.88 20.54 -11.72
CA ILE A 411 7.67 20.75 -12.94
C ILE A 411 7.55 19.54 -13.85
N SER A 412 7.76 18.35 -13.30
CA SER A 412 7.63 17.09 -14.04
C SER A 412 6.26 16.94 -14.67
N ASN A 413 5.20 17.25 -13.90
CA ASN A 413 3.83 17.21 -14.39
C ASN A 413 3.60 18.21 -15.53
N ALA A 414 4.15 19.40 -15.45
CA ALA A 414 4.02 20.39 -16.51
C ALA A 414 4.66 19.93 -17.83
N LEU A 415 5.72 19.13 -17.77
CA LEU A 415 6.44 18.63 -18.94
C LEU A 415 5.83 17.33 -19.50
N ILE A 416 5.35 16.43 -18.65
CA ILE A 416 4.91 15.09 -19.06
C ILE A 416 3.40 15.00 -19.27
N LEU A 417 2.56 15.63 -18.43
CA LEU A 417 1.11 15.49 -18.56
C LEU A 417 0.51 16.00 -19.89
N PRO A 418 1.04 17.00 -20.58
CA PRO A 418 0.52 17.37 -21.90
C PRO A 418 0.74 16.30 -22.97
N ILE A 419 1.82 15.53 -22.87
CA ILE A 419 2.23 14.51 -23.84
C ILE A 419 1.57 13.18 -23.53
N PHE A 420 1.29 12.94 -22.28
CA PHE A 420 0.78 11.67 -21.79
C PHE A 420 -0.53 11.19 -22.46
N PRO A 421 -1.57 12.03 -22.69
CA PRO A 421 -2.76 11.62 -23.44
C PRO A 421 -2.46 11.19 -24.87
N ILE A 422 -1.50 11.85 -25.53
CA ILE A 422 -1.08 11.51 -26.90
C ILE A 422 -0.42 10.14 -26.89
N PHE A 423 0.53 9.89 -25.99
CA PHE A 423 1.16 8.58 -25.82
C PHE A 423 0.13 7.49 -25.56
N MET A 424 -0.79 7.70 -24.63
CA MET A 424 -1.82 6.72 -24.27
C MET A 424 -2.75 6.39 -25.45
N SER A 425 -3.13 7.40 -26.26
CA SER A 425 -3.96 7.18 -27.44
C SER A 425 -3.23 6.35 -28.50
N ILE A 426 -1.95 6.65 -28.72
CA ILE A 426 -1.09 5.88 -29.64
C ILE A 426 -0.90 4.46 -29.11
N ALA A 427 -0.66 4.26 -27.83
CA ALA A 427 -0.47 2.97 -27.21
C ALA A 427 -1.73 2.08 -27.30
N VAL A 428 -2.93 2.65 -27.11
CA VAL A 428 -4.20 1.94 -27.30
C VAL A 428 -4.34 1.51 -28.78
N LEU A 429 -4.03 2.42 -29.71
CA LEU A 429 -4.09 2.11 -31.16
C LEU A 429 -3.10 1.01 -31.54
N ILE A 430 -1.86 1.07 -31.03
CA ILE A 430 -0.85 0.02 -31.24
C ILE A 430 -1.36 -1.35 -30.74
N ILE A 431 -1.96 -1.41 -29.55
CA ILE A 431 -2.53 -2.67 -29.04
C ILE A 431 -3.62 -3.22 -29.96
N LEU A 432 -4.54 -2.37 -30.43
CA LEU A 432 -5.62 -2.79 -31.32
C LEU A 432 -5.06 -3.32 -32.65
N LEU A 433 -4.08 -2.64 -33.23
CA LEU A 433 -3.42 -3.07 -34.46
C LEU A 433 -2.63 -4.36 -34.27
N ALA A 434 -1.86 -4.48 -33.19
CA ALA A 434 -1.08 -5.66 -32.85
C ALA A 434 -1.96 -6.89 -32.60
N CYS A 435 -3.15 -6.72 -32.03
CA CYS A 435 -4.14 -7.81 -31.89
C CYS A 435 -4.71 -8.26 -33.25
N GLY A 436 -4.69 -7.41 -34.28
CA GLY A 436 -5.02 -7.73 -35.67
C GLY A 436 -3.81 -8.13 -36.51
N ASP A 437 -2.67 -8.46 -35.89
CA ASP A 437 -1.38 -8.76 -36.54
C ASP A 437 -0.90 -7.67 -37.53
N MET A 438 -1.34 -6.44 -37.31
CA MET A 438 -0.90 -5.25 -38.04
C MET A 438 0.17 -4.49 -37.27
N ASN A 439 1.22 -4.05 -37.96
CA ASN A 439 2.31 -3.28 -37.40
C ASN A 439 2.55 -2.01 -38.24
N ILE A 440 2.54 -0.84 -37.61
CA ILE A 440 2.80 0.45 -38.28
C ILE A 440 4.03 1.07 -37.65
N ASP A 441 5.17 0.97 -38.33
CA ASP A 441 6.47 1.40 -37.81
C ASP A 441 6.51 2.90 -37.44
N ALA A 442 5.78 3.76 -38.17
CA ALA A 442 5.70 5.18 -37.84
C ALA A 442 5.06 5.42 -36.46
N LEU A 443 4.00 4.68 -36.09
CA LEU A 443 3.38 4.77 -34.77
C LEU A 443 4.31 4.25 -33.67
N ASN A 444 5.01 3.16 -33.94
CA ASN A 444 5.97 2.59 -33.01
C ASN A 444 7.12 3.55 -32.74
N HIS A 445 7.65 4.17 -33.79
CA HIS A 445 8.73 5.17 -33.66
C HIS A 445 8.29 6.37 -32.83
N ILE A 446 7.07 6.90 -33.05
CA ILE A 446 6.53 8.01 -32.27
C ILE A 446 6.37 7.58 -30.78
N ALA A 447 5.87 6.38 -30.51
CA ALA A 447 5.74 5.87 -29.14
C ALA A 447 7.11 5.75 -28.44
N ASP A 448 8.14 5.24 -29.14
CA ASP A 448 9.50 5.15 -28.65
C ASP A 448 10.10 6.53 -28.32
N MET A 449 9.89 7.52 -29.18
CA MET A 449 10.32 8.92 -28.92
C MET A 449 9.66 9.49 -27.66
N LEU A 450 8.36 9.28 -27.48
CA LEU A 450 7.62 9.81 -26.34
C LEU A 450 8.07 9.15 -25.01
N VAL A 451 8.33 7.83 -25.00
CA VAL A 451 8.86 7.14 -23.81
C VAL A 451 10.27 7.61 -23.51
N THR A 452 11.15 7.71 -24.51
CA THR A 452 12.51 8.21 -24.35
C THR A 452 12.52 9.63 -23.79
N TYR A 453 11.63 10.51 -24.28
CA TYR A 453 11.45 11.86 -23.75
C TYR A 453 11.02 11.81 -22.28
N ALA A 454 9.98 11.01 -21.94
CA ALA A 454 9.47 10.91 -20.57
C ALA A 454 10.55 10.42 -19.59
N ASN A 455 11.36 9.44 -20.01
CA ASN A 455 12.46 8.90 -19.19
C ASN A 455 13.59 9.94 -19.04
N SER A 456 13.91 10.67 -20.08
CA SER A 456 14.92 11.74 -20.02
C SER A 456 14.49 12.85 -19.05
N VAL A 457 13.23 13.27 -19.09
CA VAL A 457 12.68 14.25 -18.15
C VAL A 457 12.69 13.71 -16.72
N ALA A 458 12.24 12.48 -16.50
CA ALA A 458 12.22 11.86 -15.16
C ALA A 458 13.63 11.78 -14.58
N ARG A 459 14.60 11.30 -15.37
CA ARG A 459 16.00 11.20 -14.97
C ARG A 459 16.60 12.56 -14.66
N PHE A 460 16.44 13.53 -15.56
CA PHE A 460 16.96 14.91 -15.36
C PHE A 460 16.43 15.53 -14.06
N ILE A 461 15.11 15.44 -13.84
CA ILE A 461 14.49 16.05 -12.66
C ILE A 461 14.85 15.30 -11.39
N SER A 462 14.95 13.96 -11.43
CA SER A 462 15.35 13.14 -10.25
C SER A 462 16.76 13.45 -9.74
N GLN A 463 17.63 13.97 -10.61
CA GLN A 463 19.02 14.34 -10.29
C GLN A 463 19.16 15.77 -9.76
N LEU A 464 18.12 16.59 -9.82
CA LEU A 464 18.19 17.96 -9.28
C LEU A 464 18.36 17.90 -7.74
N PRO A 465 19.24 18.72 -7.16
CA PRO A 465 19.62 18.62 -5.74
C PRO A 465 18.46 18.82 -4.78
N PHE A 466 17.36 19.45 -5.20
CA PHE A 466 16.17 19.70 -4.36
C PHE A 466 14.93 18.98 -4.87
N SER A 467 15.07 17.94 -5.70
CA SER A 467 13.93 17.25 -6.29
C SER A 467 13.15 16.44 -5.27
N VAL A 468 13.84 15.82 -4.30
CA VAL A 468 13.26 14.93 -3.32
C VAL A 468 13.95 15.05 -1.98
N THR A 469 13.16 15.08 -0.90
CA THR A 469 13.64 14.82 0.46
C THR A 469 13.31 13.36 0.78
N LYS A 470 14.35 12.58 1.11
CA LYS A 470 14.25 11.16 1.46
C LYS A 470 14.28 11.02 2.97
N GLU A 471 13.80 9.85 3.45
CA GLU A 471 13.87 9.47 4.86
C GLU A 471 13.21 10.49 5.79
N VAL A 472 12.02 10.94 5.38
CA VAL A 472 11.19 11.82 6.19
C VAL A 472 10.28 10.98 7.07
N TYR A 473 10.38 11.16 8.38
CA TYR A 473 9.47 10.52 9.32
C TYR A 473 8.23 11.39 9.56
N PHE A 474 7.06 10.82 9.41
CA PHE A 474 5.77 11.43 9.78
C PHE A 474 4.96 10.41 10.57
N SER A 475 4.46 10.82 11.72
CA SER A 475 3.54 10.05 12.55
C SER A 475 2.08 10.22 12.08
N GLU A 476 1.17 9.38 12.59
CA GLU A 476 -0.29 9.56 12.36
C GLU A 476 -0.78 10.93 12.84
N TYR A 477 -0.20 11.45 13.92
CA TYR A 477 -0.54 12.79 14.46
C TYR A 477 -0.09 13.90 13.52
N ASP A 478 1.08 13.78 12.88
CA ASP A 478 1.57 14.76 11.90
C ASP A 478 0.61 14.84 10.71
N VAL A 479 0.14 13.71 10.22
CA VAL A 479 -0.85 13.64 9.15
C VAL A 479 -2.17 14.30 9.57
N LEU A 480 -2.66 14.02 10.78
CA LEU A 480 -3.89 14.60 11.29
C LEU A 480 -3.82 16.13 11.36
N PHE A 481 -2.76 16.66 12.00
CA PHE A 481 -2.59 18.11 12.17
C PHE A 481 -2.31 18.82 10.85
N TYR A 482 -1.60 18.18 9.92
CA TYR A 482 -1.44 18.68 8.57
C TYR A 482 -2.80 18.90 7.87
N PHE A 483 -3.73 17.93 7.95
CA PHE A 483 -5.05 18.10 7.36
C PHE A 483 -5.91 19.12 8.08
N ILE A 484 -5.73 19.33 9.36
CA ILE A 484 -6.35 20.43 10.11
C ILE A 484 -5.83 21.77 9.58
N CYS A 485 -4.50 21.93 9.46
CA CYS A 485 -3.88 23.15 8.92
C CYS A 485 -4.36 23.49 7.52
N ILE A 486 -4.32 22.51 6.59
CA ILE A 486 -4.71 22.76 5.19
C ILE A 486 -6.22 23.02 5.07
N THR A 487 -7.04 22.48 5.97
CA THR A 487 -8.47 22.77 6.04
C THR A 487 -8.71 24.23 6.45
N PHE A 488 -8.04 24.72 7.49
CA PHE A 488 -8.15 26.12 7.91
C PHE A 488 -7.59 27.08 6.85
N LEU A 489 -6.48 26.72 6.20
CA LEU A 489 -5.96 27.48 5.08
C LEU A 489 -6.95 27.57 3.91
N THR A 490 -7.60 26.45 3.58
CA THR A 490 -8.65 26.40 2.55
C THR A 490 -9.85 27.29 2.91
N LEU A 491 -10.27 27.27 4.18
CA LEU A 491 -11.34 28.12 4.68
C LEU A 491 -10.94 29.60 4.65
N PHE A 492 -9.68 29.93 4.96
CA PHE A 492 -9.17 31.28 4.85
C PHE A 492 -9.18 31.78 3.40
N ILE A 493 -8.66 30.99 2.46
CA ILE A 493 -8.65 31.32 1.02
C ILE A 493 -10.06 31.61 0.52
N LYS A 494 -11.07 30.82 0.96
CA LYS A 494 -12.47 30.96 0.51
C LYS A 494 -13.25 32.04 1.21
N ARG A 495 -13.09 32.20 2.50
CA ARG A 495 -13.93 33.09 3.35
C ARG A 495 -13.26 34.40 3.70
N ARG A 496 -11.92 34.51 3.50
CA ARG A 496 -11.09 35.69 3.78
C ARG A 496 -11.24 36.24 5.21
N LYS A 497 -11.53 35.35 6.20
CA LYS A 497 -11.62 35.72 7.61
C LYS A 497 -10.32 35.38 8.34
N TRP A 498 -9.69 36.36 8.99
CA TRP A 498 -8.44 36.21 9.71
C TRP A 498 -8.48 35.11 10.81
N LEU A 499 -9.65 34.86 11.39
CA LEU A 499 -9.83 33.75 12.35
C LEU A 499 -9.29 32.43 11.80
N TYR A 500 -9.59 32.10 10.54
CA TYR A 500 -9.11 30.83 9.94
C TYR A 500 -7.61 30.84 9.72
N MET A 501 -6.99 32.01 9.42
CA MET A 501 -5.54 32.12 9.32
C MET A 501 -4.87 31.91 10.71
N ASN A 502 -5.39 32.53 11.75
CA ASN A 502 -4.88 32.34 13.11
C ASN A 502 -5.00 30.90 13.57
N LEU A 503 -6.12 30.21 13.28
CA LEU A 503 -6.30 28.79 13.57
C LEU A 503 -5.33 27.91 12.75
N CYS A 504 -5.04 28.26 11.50
CA CYS A 504 -4.05 27.59 10.68
C CYS A 504 -2.64 27.72 11.30
N ILE A 505 -2.24 28.94 11.70
CA ILE A 505 -0.94 29.20 12.33
C ILE A 505 -0.84 28.44 13.67
N ALA A 506 -1.88 28.49 14.50
CA ALA A 506 -1.91 27.80 15.78
C ALA A 506 -1.79 26.28 15.61
N SER A 507 -2.55 25.69 14.67
CA SER A 507 -2.47 24.26 14.40
C SER A 507 -1.13 23.84 13.79
N CYS A 508 -0.51 24.70 12.97
CA CYS A 508 0.82 24.46 12.43
C CYS A 508 1.90 24.50 13.55
N ALA A 509 1.85 25.48 14.42
CA ALA A 509 2.76 25.57 15.55
C ALA A 509 2.63 24.35 16.48
N PHE A 510 1.40 23.93 16.75
CA PHE A 510 1.15 22.74 17.56
C PHE A 510 1.66 21.46 16.88
N ALA A 511 1.46 21.32 15.56
CA ALA A 511 2.00 20.20 14.78
C ALA A 511 3.52 20.12 14.87
N VAL A 512 4.23 21.26 14.73
CA VAL A 512 5.70 21.32 14.85
C VAL A 512 6.16 20.89 16.25
N VAL A 513 5.49 21.35 17.30
CA VAL A 513 5.82 20.93 18.68
C VAL A 513 5.63 19.44 18.86
N LEU A 514 4.50 18.88 18.44
CA LEU A 514 4.24 17.44 18.54
C LEU A 514 5.27 16.63 17.74
N HIS A 515 5.57 17.04 16.52
CA HIS A 515 6.56 16.38 15.67
C HIS A 515 7.94 16.35 16.36
N THR A 516 8.38 17.49 16.90
CA THR A 516 9.65 17.58 17.63
C THR A 516 9.66 16.67 18.87
N LEU A 517 8.56 16.63 19.62
CA LEU A 517 8.43 15.75 20.78
C LEU A 517 8.47 14.27 20.36
N THR A 518 7.83 13.92 19.26
CA THR A 518 7.84 12.54 18.72
C THR A 518 9.26 12.15 18.30
N LEU A 519 9.96 12.99 17.55
CA LEU A 519 11.34 12.70 17.14
C LEU A 519 12.29 12.57 18.34
N ASN A 520 12.15 13.43 19.33
CA ASN A 520 12.97 13.39 20.55
C ASN A 520 12.64 12.18 21.44
N SER A 521 11.53 11.48 21.22
CA SER A 521 11.22 10.25 21.98
C SER A 521 11.98 9.03 21.48
N PHE A 522 12.54 9.08 20.27
CA PHE A 522 13.37 7.99 19.75
C PHE A 522 14.78 8.06 20.33
N PRO A 523 15.36 6.90 20.73
CA PRO A 523 16.72 6.87 21.23
C PRO A 523 17.73 7.24 20.13
N THR A 524 18.73 8.05 20.48
CA THR A 524 19.82 8.47 19.58
C THR A 524 20.90 7.41 19.41
N SER A 525 20.92 6.40 20.27
CA SER A 525 21.82 5.25 20.19
C SER A 525 21.07 3.96 20.54
N GLY A 526 21.41 2.88 19.89
CA GLY A 526 20.79 1.59 20.14
C GLY A 526 21.39 0.47 19.30
N CYS A 527 20.92 -0.75 19.58
CA CYS A 527 21.32 -1.94 18.85
C CYS A 527 20.08 -2.79 18.52
N VAL A 528 19.96 -3.24 17.30
CA VAL A 528 18.81 -4.00 16.80
C VAL A 528 19.26 -5.21 16.00
N ALA A 529 18.71 -6.37 16.31
CA ALA A 529 18.87 -7.56 15.47
C ALA A 529 17.67 -7.67 14.53
N PHE A 530 17.93 -7.58 13.22
CA PHE A 530 16.91 -7.63 12.18
C PHE A 530 16.79 -9.02 11.56
N ASN A 531 15.61 -9.31 11.06
CA ASN A 531 15.38 -10.45 10.18
C ASN A 531 15.51 -10.00 8.72
N ALA A 532 16.66 -10.27 8.07
CA ALA A 532 16.82 -10.01 6.65
C ALA A 532 16.93 -11.33 5.86
N TYR A 533 16.72 -11.23 4.54
CA TYR A 533 16.79 -12.42 3.67
C TYR A 533 18.21 -13.01 3.68
N ASP A 534 18.31 -14.28 4.04
CA ASP A 534 19.55 -15.10 4.14
C ASP A 534 20.59 -14.67 5.22
N CYS A 535 20.39 -13.59 5.98
CA CYS A 535 21.29 -13.18 7.06
C CYS A 535 20.52 -12.52 8.22
N THR A 536 21.22 -12.33 9.34
CA THR A 536 20.72 -11.60 10.51
C THR A 536 21.68 -10.46 10.79
N PRO A 537 21.47 -9.29 10.16
CA PRO A 537 22.31 -8.15 10.46
C PRO A 537 22.02 -7.64 11.87
N ILE A 538 23.08 -7.42 12.63
CA ILE A 538 23.03 -6.65 13.86
C ILE A 538 23.35 -5.21 13.48
N VAL A 539 22.36 -4.35 13.58
CA VAL A 539 22.49 -2.92 13.31
C VAL A 539 22.63 -2.19 14.62
N PHE A 540 23.67 -1.40 14.77
CA PHE A 540 23.83 -0.51 15.90
C PHE A 540 24.08 0.91 15.39
N TYR A 541 23.52 1.87 16.12
CA TYR A 541 23.55 3.26 15.70
C TYR A 541 23.84 4.17 16.86
N GLN A 542 24.51 5.27 16.55
CA GLN A 542 24.88 6.31 17.49
C GLN A 542 25.05 7.63 16.74
N ASP A 543 24.41 8.70 17.23
CA ASP A 543 24.57 10.08 16.77
C ASP A 543 24.45 10.23 15.22
N GLY A 544 23.40 9.65 14.63
CA GLY A 544 23.11 9.72 13.19
C GLY A 544 23.93 8.76 12.32
N ASN A 545 24.83 7.96 12.88
CA ASN A 545 25.60 6.97 12.15
C ASN A 545 25.14 5.57 12.53
N ALA A 546 24.81 4.73 11.55
CA ALA A 546 24.51 3.34 11.77
C ALA A 546 25.52 2.43 11.11
N TYR A 547 25.76 1.33 11.79
CA TYR A 547 26.68 0.29 11.37
C TYR A 547 25.98 -1.05 11.36
N TYR A 548 26.30 -1.91 10.40
CA TYR A 548 25.81 -3.28 10.38
C TYR A 548 26.95 -4.28 10.50
N TRP A 549 26.70 -5.33 11.27
CA TRP A 549 27.64 -6.40 11.49
C TRP A 549 27.00 -7.74 11.09
N THR A 550 27.61 -8.46 10.14
CA THR A 550 27.11 -9.71 9.56
C THR A 550 28.24 -10.75 9.44
N PRO A 551 28.75 -11.30 10.57
CA PRO A 551 29.97 -12.09 10.56
C PRO A 551 29.90 -13.43 9.83
N ASP A 552 28.70 -14.02 9.70
CA ASP A 552 28.56 -15.39 9.21
C ASP A 552 28.12 -15.52 7.74
N ASP A 553 27.51 -14.49 7.14
CA ASP A 553 26.92 -14.58 5.79
C ASP A 553 26.83 -13.23 5.02
N GLY A 554 27.72 -12.28 5.32
CA GLY A 554 27.70 -10.93 4.74
C GLY A 554 27.77 -10.83 3.22
N SER A 555 28.18 -11.92 2.52
CA SER A 555 28.37 -11.92 1.06
C SER A 555 27.06 -11.71 0.25
N LYS A 556 25.89 -11.89 0.85
CA LYS A 556 24.58 -11.75 0.20
C LYS A 556 23.76 -10.57 0.71
N PHE A 557 24.24 -9.89 1.74
CA PHE A 557 23.57 -8.73 2.30
C PHE A 557 23.73 -7.53 1.35
N LYS A 558 22.60 -6.92 0.99
CA LYS A 558 22.55 -5.72 0.16
C LYS A 558 22.12 -4.53 1.02
N PRO A 559 23.06 -3.69 1.47
CA PRO A 559 22.77 -2.59 2.39
C PRO A 559 21.74 -1.60 1.86
N GLU A 560 21.77 -1.30 0.57
CA GLU A 560 20.82 -0.37 -0.06
C GLU A 560 19.40 -0.92 -0.09
N ASP A 561 19.20 -2.20 -0.40
CA ASP A 561 17.88 -2.83 -0.39
C ASP A 561 17.32 -2.91 1.03
N PHE A 562 18.21 -3.21 2.00
CA PHE A 562 17.87 -3.22 3.42
C PHE A 562 17.44 -1.82 3.91
N ARG A 563 18.22 -0.78 3.61
CA ARG A 563 17.88 0.61 3.97
C ARG A 563 16.55 1.03 3.36
N ARG A 564 16.25 0.64 2.12
CA ARG A 564 14.94 0.91 1.49
C ARG A 564 13.79 0.18 2.19
N GLN A 565 14.01 -1.05 2.64
CA GLN A 565 12.98 -1.84 3.32
C GLN A 565 12.65 -1.27 4.70
N HIS A 566 13.64 -0.72 5.40
CA HIS A 566 13.55 -0.18 6.75
C HIS A 566 13.66 1.37 6.79
N THR A 567 13.16 2.04 5.75
CA THR A 567 13.27 3.50 5.62
C THR A 567 12.60 4.23 6.79
N GLY A 568 11.50 3.70 7.35
CA GLY A 568 10.84 4.27 8.53
C GLY A 568 11.72 4.29 9.75
N PHE A 569 12.42 3.19 10.03
CA PHE A 569 13.38 3.08 11.12
C PHE A 569 14.53 4.08 10.96
N PHE A 570 15.16 4.14 9.77
CA PHE A 570 16.25 5.09 9.52
C PHE A 570 15.81 6.55 9.66
N ALA A 571 14.61 6.87 9.16
CA ALA A 571 14.04 8.20 9.26
C ALA A 571 13.71 8.60 10.71
N ALA A 572 13.11 7.69 11.49
CA ALA A 572 12.71 7.96 12.88
C ALA A 572 13.91 8.22 13.79
N HIS A 573 15.00 7.49 13.57
CA HIS A 573 16.22 7.61 14.38
C HIS A 573 17.24 8.62 13.81
N GLY A 574 16.91 9.34 12.73
CA GLY A 574 17.78 10.35 12.14
C GLY A 574 19.12 9.80 11.65
N ILE A 575 19.11 8.61 11.03
CA ILE A 575 20.32 7.92 10.61
C ILE A 575 20.72 8.35 9.19
N ASP A 576 21.82 9.09 9.08
CA ASP A 576 22.33 9.59 7.80
C ASP A 576 23.21 8.57 7.08
N THR A 577 24.09 7.87 7.82
CA THR A 577 25.07 6.93 7.25
C THR A 577 24.74 5.49 7.63
N PHE A 578 25.05 4.55 6.73
CA PHE A 578 24.87 3.12 6.97
C PHE A 578 26.03 2.35 6.37
N THR A 579 26.99 1.92 7.21
CA THR A 579 28.25 1.35 6.80
C THR A 579 28.53 0.00 7.45
N GLU A 580 29.35 -0.83 6.80
CA GLU A 580 29.75 -2.11 7.35
C GLU A 580 30.76 -1.93 8.50
N ALA A 581 30.52 -2.64 9.58
CA ALA A 581 31.45 -2.72 10.70
C ALA A 581 32.17 -4.08 10.70
N ASN A 582 33.49 -4.04 10.69
CA ASN A 582 34.38 -5.18 10.68
C ASN A 582 35.25 -5.23 11.96
N ASP A 583 35.92 -6.34 12.18
CA ASP A 583 36.81 -6.54 13.36
C ASP A 583 37.93 -5.47 13.50
N SER A 584 38.23 -4.73 12.42
CA SER A 584 39.20 -3.63 12.38
C SER A 584 38.55 -2.24 12.63
N SER A 585 37.23 -2.14 12.67
CA SER A 585 36.53 -0.88 12.82
C SER A 585 36.71 -0.30 14.23
N LYS A 586 37.20 0.92 14.32
CA LYS A 586 37.35 1.67 15.58
C LYS A 586 36.10 2.51 15.82
N ILE A 587 35.11 1.95 16.50
CA ILE A 587 33.85 2.63 16.84
C ILE A 587 33.77 2.76 18.35
N GLN A 588 33.35 3.90 18.83
CA GLN A 588 33.26 4.19 20.27
C GLN A 588 32.29 3.21 20.95
N ASN A 589 32.72 2.63 22.08
CA ASN A 589 31.94 1.65 22.86
C ASN A 589 31.58 0.35 22.10
N VAL A 590 32.27 0.03 21.00
CA VAL A 590 32.05 -1.18 20.22
C VAL A 590 33.37 -1.92 20.02
N ALA A 591 33.37 -3.20 20.32
CA ALA A 591 34.48 -4.09 20.05
C ALA A 591 33.96 -5.33 19.31
N LEU A 592 34.42 -5.51 18.08
CA LEU A 592 34.02 -6.62 17.22
C LEU A 592 35.22 -7.61 17.11
N ARG A 593 34.94 -8.89 17.31
CA ARG A 593 35.85 -9.98 17.10
C ARG A 593 35.08 -11.24 16.76
N SER A 594 34.85 -11.47 15.49
CA SER A 594 34.00 -12.58 15.03
C SER A 594 34.32 -13.91 15.72
N PRO A 595 33.36 -14.64 16.29
CA PRO A 595 31.89 -14.46 16.26
C PRO A 595 31.31 -13.64 17.43
N TYR A 596 32.13 -12.90 18.16
CA TYR A 596 31.74 -12.11 19.31
C TYR A 596 31.66 -10.64 18.95
N ALA A 597 30.70 -9.97 19.53
CA ALA A 597 30.64 -8.51 19.54
C ALA A 597 30.31 -8.01 20.95
N ARG A 598 30.98 -6.94 21.37
CA ARG A 598 30.56 -6.14 22.51
C ARG A 598 30.09 -4.80 21.95
N ILE A 599 28.80 -4.57 22.00
CA ILE A 599 28.16 -3.36 21.49
C ILE A 599 27.54 -2.66 22.71
N PHE A 600 28.04 -1.47 23.02
CA PHE A 600 27.72 -0.74 24.24
C PHE A 600 27.96 -1.61 25.49
N SER A 601 26.91 -1.92 26.25
CA SER A 601 26.98 -2.77 27.44
C SER A 601 26.72 -4.25 27.19
N HIS A 602 26.37 -4.64 25.93
CA HIS A 602 25.89 -5.98 25.60
C HIS A 602 26.94 -6.83 24.92
N THR A 603 27.07 -8.07 25.37
CA THR A 603 27.88 -9.09 24.73
C THR A 603 26.99 -9.97 23.84
N ILE A 604 27.30 -10.00 22.56
CA ILE A 604 26.55 -10.73 21.53
C ILE A 604 27.42 -11.83 20.95
N LEU A 605 26.89 -13.03 20.83
CA LEU A 605 27.51 -14.17 20.20
C LEU A 605 26.71 -14.58 18.95
N MET A 606 27.35 -14.66 17.79
CA MET A 606 26.75 -15.23 16.58
C MET A 606 27.15 -16.71 16.45
N ALA A 607 26.18 -17.59 16.69
CA ALA A 607 26.38 -19.05 16.62
C ALA A 607 26.02 -19.58 15.22
N GLY A 608 27.00 -19.59 14.30
CA GLY A 608 26.78 -19.91 12.89
C GLY A 608 27.43 -21.20 12.38
N ASN A 609 28.10 -21.96 13.20
CA ASN A 609 28.81 -23.19 12.77
C ASN A 609 28.88 -24.26 13.87
N ASN A 610 29.57 -25.39 13.58
CA ASN A 610 29.67 -26.56 14.46
C ASN A 610 30.84 -26.54 15.46
N ARG A 611 31.59 -25.45 15.54
CA ARG A 611 32.79 -25.38 16.41
C ARG A 611 32.48 -25.65 17.87
N TRP A 612 31.25 -25.38 18.32
CA TRP A 612 30.80 -25.48 19.70
C TRP A 612 30.76 -26.92 20.24
N LYS A 613 30.63 -27.94 19.40
CA LYS A 613 30.54 -29.36 19.83
C LYS A 613 31.87 -29.92 20.40
N LYS A 614 33.00 -29.31 20.04
CA LYS A 614 34.33 -29.81 20.35
C LYS A 614 35.06 -29.00 21.44
N ILE A 615 34.48 -27.90 21.89
CA ILE A 615 35.14 -27.02 22.84
C ILE A 615 34.67 -27.38 24.24
N THR A 616 35.63 -27.57 25.14
CA THR A 616 35.42 -27.70 26.59
C THR A 616 36.08 -26.52 27.29
N GLY A 617 35.37 -25.87 28.22
CA GLY A 617 35.89 -24.74 28.98
C GLY A 617 35.66 -24.93 30.48
N GLU A 618 36.65 -24.55 31.28
CA GLU A 618 36.56 -24.63 32.76
C GLU A 618 35.67 -23.51 33.36
N LYS A 619 35.57 -22.36 32.69
CA LYS A 619 34.77 -21.22 33.12
C LYS A 619 33.77 -20.81 32.05
N LYS A 620 32.50 -20.62 32.45
CA LYS A 620 31.47 -20.11 31.54
C LYS A 620 31.63 -18.61 31.33
N VAL A 621 31.55 -18.19 30.08
CA VAL A 621 31.53 -16.76 29.70
C VAL A 621 30.10 -16.22 29.70
N ASN A 622 29.89 -15.05 30.27
CA ASN A 622 28.58 -14.40 30.28
C ASN A 622 28.28 -13.76 28.90
N ILE A 623 27.17 -14.16 28.31
CA ILE A 623 26.68 -13.67 27.02
C ILE A 623 25.26 -13.13 27.24
N ASN A 624 25.05 -11.85 26.84
CA ASN A 624 23.72 -11.27 26.93
C ASN A 624 22.78 -11.84 25.88
N TYR A 625 23.24 -11.91 24.62
CA TYR A 625 22.46 -12.37 23.48
C TYR A 625 23.28 -13.37 22.67
N CYS A 626 22.71 -14.58 22.47
CA CYS A 626 23.26 -15.58 21.57
C CYS A 626 22.35 -15.73 20.36
N VAL A 627 22.81 -15.34 19.18
CA VAL A 627 22.06 -15.39 17.92
C VAL A 627 22.38 -16.69 17.19
N ILE A 628 21.39 -17.56 17.05
CA ILE A 628 21.48 -18.79 16.26
C ILE A 628 21.17 -18.47 14.80
N THR A 629 22.14 -18.74 13.91
CA THR A 629 21.98 -18.54 12.46
C THR A 629 21.70 -19.83 11.71
N LYS A 630 21.39 -19.74 10.42
CA LYS A 630 21.06 -20.86 9.53
C LYS A 630 22.10 -21.99 9.52
N ARG A 631 23.38 -21.65 9.71
CA ARG A 631 24.49 -22.62 9.67
C ARG A 631 24.72 -23.35 10.99
N PHE A 632 24.01 -22.98 12.03
CA PHE A 632 24.13 -23.63 13.32
C PHE A 632 23.60 -25.08 13.25
N ASN A 633 24.48 -26.03 13.54
CA ASN A 633 24.18 -27.46 13.57
C ASN A 633 24.60 -28.08 14.92
N GLY A 634 24.43 -27.34 16.01
CA GLY A 634 24.69 -27.74 17.39
C GLY A 634 23.39 -27.90 18.17
N THR A 635 23.51 -28.13 19.47
CA THR A 635 22.42 -28.09 20.42
C THR A 635 22.53 -26.87 21.33
N VAL A 636 21.42 -26.44 21.93
CA VAL A 636 21.45 -25.39 22.96
C VAL A 636 22.30 -25.84 24.15
N GLU A 637 22.35 -27.14 24.44
CA GLU A 637 23.20 -27.72 25.48
C GLU A 637 24.69 -27.47 25.23
N ASP A 638 25.15 -27.63 23.97
CA ASP A 638 26.56 -27.38 23.62
C ASP A 638 26.96 -25.92 23.93
N LEU A 639 26.06 -24.98 23.66
CA LEU A 639 26.26 -23.57 23.98
C LEU A 639 26.16 -23.29 25.48
N ALA A 640 25.20 -23.89 26.19
CA ALA A 640 24.98 -23.70 27.61
C ALA A 640 26.08 -24.30 28.49
N ARG A 641 26.87 -25.25 27.95
CA ARG A 641 28.10 -25.75 28.61
C ARG A 641 29.18 -24.68 28.69
N LEU A 642 29.32 -23.89 27.61
CA LEU A 642 30.41 -22.90 27.46
C LEU A 642 30.02 -21.53 27.95
N TYR A 643 28.74 -21.18 27.87
CA TYR A 643 28.25 -19.81 28.08
C TYR A 643 27.11 -19.79 29.08
N ASN A 644 27.08 -18.70 29.86
CA ASN A 644 25.92 -18.29 30.63
C ASN A 644 25.10 -17.32 29.75
N ILE A 645 24.08 -17.83 29.07
CA ILE A 645 23.32 -17.09 28.08
C ILE A 645 22.03 -16.53 28.71
N LYS A 646 21.87 -15.22 28.62
CA LYS A 646 20.66 -14.55 29.15
C LYS A 646 19.48 -14.66 28.17
N HIS A 647 19.73 -14.42 26.88
CA HIS A 647 18.72 -14.47 25.82
C HIS A 647 19.26 -15.25 24.62
N MET A 648 18.45 -16.19 24.13
CA MET A 648 18.67 -16.88 22.87
C MET A 648 17.83 -16.24 21.78
N VAL A 649 18.45 -15.86 20.67
CA VAL A 649 17.79 -15.21 19.52
C VAL A 649 17.85 -16.16 18.34
N ILE A 650 16.70 -16.60 17.85
CA ILE A 650 16.61 -17.47 16.68
C ILE A 650 16.47 -16.56 15.44
N SER A 651 17.43 -16.63 14.55
CA SER A 651 17.38 -15.96 13.25
C SER A 651 16.17 -16.47 12.43
N GLY A 652 15.53 -15.59 11.69
CA GLY A 652 14.47 -15.98 10.75
C GLY A 652 14.92 -16.95 9.65
N ASN A 653 16.23 -17.09 9.46
CA ASN A 653 16.85 -17.97 8.46
C ASN A 653 17.09 -19.39 8.94
N VAL A 654 16.93 -19.67 10.22
CA VAL A 654 17.00 -21.03 10.78
C VAL A 654 15.89 -21.87 10.14
N TYR A 655 16.21 -23.12 9.77
CA TYR A 655 15.24 -24.04 9.18
C TYR A 655 14.04 -24.19 10.10
N GLU A 656 12.85 -23.91 9.61
CA GLU A 656 11.63 -23.77 10.42
C GLU A 656 11.30 -25.00 11.29
N PRO A 657 11.41 -26.25 10.80
CA PRO A 657 11.18 -27.45 11.62
C PRO A 657 12.12 -27.58 12.82
N ASN A 658 13.29 -26.89 12.82
CA ASN A 658 14.22 -26.92 13.94
C ASN A 658 13.86 -25.90 15.04
N THR A 659 13.09 -24.88 14.71
CA THR A 659 12.74 -23.79 15.64
C THR A 659 12.03 -24.28 16.91
N PRO A 660 10.99 -25.15 16.86
CA PRO A 660 10.34 -25.66 18.05
C PRO A 660 11.30 -26.44 18.97
N ASN A 661 12.17 -27.24 18.38
CA ASN A 661 13.16 -28.03 19.15
C ASN A 661 14.14 -27.11 19.89
N ILE A 662 14.62 -26.03 19.24
CA ILE A 662 15.49 -25.04 19.86
C ILE A 662 14.75 -24.33 21.00
N ILE A 663 13.49 -23.95 20.81
CA ILE A 663 12.67 -23.31 21.84
C ILE A 663 12.48 -24.22 23.05
N ASP A 664 12.19 -25.50 22.83
CA ASP A 664 12.04 -26.48 23.90
C ASP A 664 13.33 -26.73 24.67
N GLN A 665 14.46 -26.78 23.98
CA GLN A 665 15.78 -26.84 24.62
C GLN A 665 16.05 -25.58 25.47
N CYS A 666 15.80 -24.38 24.94
CA CYS A 666 15.94 -23.12 25.69
C CYS A 666 15.10 -23.12 26.96
N ARG A 667 13.86 -23.62 26.89
CA ARG A 667 12.95 -23.72 28.04
C ARG A 667 13.51 -24.67 29.13
N ARG A 668 14.12 -25.77 28.72
CA ARG A 668 14.75 -26.76 29.67
C ARG A 668 15.93 -26.13 30.41
N PHE A 669 16.69 -25.25 29.77
CA PHE A 669 17.84 -24.55 30.38
C PHE A 669 17.48 -23.20 31.02
N GLY A 670 16.19 -22.81 31.06
CA GLY A 670 15.74 -21.53 31.65
C GLY A 670 16.18 -20.30 30.84
N ILE A 671 16.53 -20.45 29.56
CA ILE A 671 17.01 -19.37 28.70
C ILE A 671 15.81 -18.73 28.00
N LYS A 672 15.67 -17.42 28.09
CA LYS A 672 14.62 -16.68 27.33
C LYS A 672 14.92 -16.80 25.84
N CYS A 673 13.94 -17.29 25.06
CA CYS A 673 14.08 -17.47 23.63
C CYS A 673 13.25 -16.43 22.88
N LEU A 674 13.85 -15.81 21.86
CA LEU A 674 13.25 -14.79 21.00
C LEU A 674 13.37 -15.23 19.54
N ASN A 675 12.29 -15.13 18.78
CA ASN A 675 12.23 -15.55 17.39
C ASN A 675 12.09 -14.34 16.46
N LEU A 676 13.11 -14.06 15.66
CA LEU A 676 13.13 -12.91 14.75
C LEU A 676 12.14 -13.03 13.57
N ARG A 677 11.54 -14.20 13.34
CA ARG A 677 10.44 -14.32 12.38
C ARG A 677 9.19 -13.60 12.86
N GLU A 678 8.99 -13.57 14.16
CA GLU A 678 7.81 -12.96 14.76
C GLU A 678 7.97 -11.47 14.99
N LYS A 679 9.18 -11.05 15.38
CA LYS A 679 9.48 -9.65 15.70
C LYS A 679 10.98 -9.40 15.65
N SER A 680 11.40 -8.27 15.09
CA SER A 680 12.77 -7.75 15.26
C SER A 680 13.06 -7.43 16.73
N LEU A 681 14.30 -7.57 17.14
CA LEU A 681 14.73 -7.43 18.53
C LEU A 681 15.49 -6.13 18.73
N ILE A 682 14.96 -5.24 19.55
CA ILE A 682 15.71 -4.12 20.11
C ILE A 682 16.53 -4.67 21.28
N ILE A 683 17.82 -4.43 21.26
CA ILE A 683 18.79 -4.83 22.29
C ILE A 683 19.02 -3.59 23.17
N ASP A 684 18.26 -3.50 24.24
CA ASP A 684 18.31 -2.38 25.20
C ASP A 684 19.45 -2.55 26.21
#